data_f8516807a50fc23e0e55b4cde6054301
#
_entry.id   f8516807a50fc23e0e55b4cde6054301
#
_cell.length_a   1.000
_cell.length_b   1.000
_cell.length_c   1.000
_cell.angle_alpha   90.00
_cell.angle_beta   90.00
_cell.angle_gamma   90.00
#
_symmetry.space_group_name_H-M   'P 1'
#
loop_
_entity.id
_entity.type
_entity.pdbx_description
1 polymer ?
#
loop_
_entity_poly.entity_id
_entity_poly.type
_entity_poly.pdbx_seq_one_letter_code
_entity_poly.pdbx_strand_id
1 'polypeptide(L)'
;MSEPVVFHEEEALGKAYDARLMRRLLGYVRPYRRLAVAAVALILVSSLLQLVGPLATAVALDLYMDPPEEGEAVSIAARWVAGSLEEAGIFLTAEQGVGLMALVYLVSLFLTFAVLYFQSYLMQMMGQRIMYDLRREVFGRFQRLAVPYFDKNPIGRLVTRVTSDVDALNELFTAGLVSIFGDLALLLGIVGVLFWLDWRLALVTFSILPLLLALTMWFKVKARDSYREVRVKIARINAFLQEHITGMQVIQLFNRETRAAGEFGEINRDHRDANVRAIFYYAVYYPAVELITAFGVGLIVWYGGLQVMAGALSLGALIAFLQYAQRFYQPLSDLSDKYNILQAAMAASERTFRVLDTPIAIASPPDPYRPGAASGAGAAGPAGEIAFEDVSFAYKEGEPVLSDVSFRVAPGETLAIVGHTGAGKSTLANLLLRYYDVGAGRVTVDGVDVREWDLQALRRSIGLVLQDVFLFAGSIARNIRLDEERIDDERLRWAAREAQALPFIERLPGGFEAPVRERGAGLSVGQKQLVAFARALAFDPRVLILDEATSSIDTETEQLIQQALERLLAGRTNLVIAHRLSTVQKADRILVLHKGEVRELGTHQELLAKRGIYWKLYQLQFRDQELAAASGGSPAPGNGGRFSVEVT
;
A
#
# COMPACT_ATOMS: atom_id res chain seq x y z
N MET A 1 32.90 10.32 -9.16
CA MET A 1 31.64 10.65 -9.81
C MET A 1 30.69 9.51 -9.43
N SER A 2 29.91 9.70 -8.37
CA SER A 2 28.92 8.74 -7.92
C SER A 2 27.76 8.76 -8.92
N GLU A 3 27.41 7.59 -9.46
CA GLU A 3 26.20 7.42 -10.26
C GLU A 3 25.00 7.97 -9.48
N PRO A 4 24.10 8.73 -10.13
CA PRO A 4 22.90 9.20 -9.48
C PRO A 4 22.10 7.98 -9.04
N VAL A 5 21.68 7.96 -7.78
CA VAL A 5 20.68 7.02 -7.28
C VAL A 5 19.46 7.16 -8.18
N VAL A 6 19.32 6.21 -9.09
CA VAL A 6 18.14 6.09 -9.94
C VAL A 6 17.00 5.75 -8.97
N PHE A 7 16.26 6.77 -8.53
CA PHE A 7 14.91 6.56 -8.06
C PHE A 7 14.22 5.86 -9.23
N HIS A 8 13.95 4.56 -9.07
CA HIS A 8 13.20 3.82 -10.07
C HIS A 8 11.97 4.65 -10.40
N GLU A 9 11.98 5.22 -11.62
CA GLU A 9 10.82 5.86 -12.20
C GLU A 9 9.63 4.95 -11.93
N GLU A 10 8.55 5.51 -11.42
CA GLU A 10 7.26 4.83 -11.49
C GLU A 10 7.14 4.37 -12.94
N GLU A 11 7.21 3.06 -13.17
CA GLU A 11 7.11 2.44 -14.49
C GLU A 11 6.02 3.17 -15.27
N ALA A 12 6.36 3.57 -16.47
CA ALA A 12 5.53 4.37 -17.37
C ALA A 12 4.06 3.95 -17.24
N LEU A 13 3.22 4.91 -16.88
CA LEU A 13 1.78 4.74 -16.73
C LEU A 13 1.29 3.84 -17.88
N GLY A 14 0.85 2.64 -17.55
CA GLY A 14 0.29 1.68 -18.48
C GLY A 14 -0.82 2.32 -19.32
N LYS A 15 -1.32 1.62 -20.33
CA LYS A 15 -2.41 2.11 -21.18
C LYS A 15 -3.51 2.71 -20.30
N ALA A 16 -3.98 3.91 -20.63
CA ALA A 16 -5.03 4.62 -19.89
C ALA A 16 -6.30 3.79 -19.65
N TYR A 17 -6.49 2.75 -20.43
CA TYR A 17 -7.54 1.74 -20.29
C TYR A 17 -6.98 0.36 -20.66
N ASP A 18 -7.10 -0.59 -19.75
CA ASP A 18 -6.84 -2.01 -19.97
C ASP A 18 -8.12 -2.81 -19.70
N ALA A 19 -8.67 -3.41 -20.76
CA ALA A 19 -9.90 -4.19 -20.69
C ALA A 19 -9.78 -5.44 -19.79
N ARG A 20 -8.57 -6.02 -19.67
CA ARG A 20 -8.31 -7.19 -18.82
C ARG A 20 -8.40 -6.82 -17.34
N LEU A 21 -7.73 -5.72 -16.95
CA LEU A 21 -7.77 -5.20 -15.59
C LEU A 21 -9.19 -4.76 -15.23
N MET A 22 -9.88 -4.03 -16.12
CA MET A 22 -11.27 -3.62 -15.92
C MET A 22 -12.20 -4.81 -15.72
N ARG A 23 -12.09 -5.85 -16.52
CA ARG A 23 -12.91 -7.08 -16.36
C ARG A 23 -12.66 -7.74 -15.01
N ARG A 24 -11.42 -7.76 -14.55
CA ARG A 24 -11.06 -8.32 -13.24
C ARG A 24 -11.61 -7.48 -12.10
N LEU A 25 -11.52 -6.15 -12.19
CA LEU A 25 -12.13 -5.23 -11.22
C LEU A 25 -13.64 -5.41 -11.15
N LEU A 26 -14.32 -5.48 -12.29
CA LEU A 26 -15.76 -5.75 -12.35
C LEU A 26 -16.12 -7.12 -11.72
N GLY A 27 -15.16 -8.04 -11.64
CA GLY A 27 -15.33 -9.30 -10.90
C GLY A 27 -15.67 -9.09 -9.43
N TYR A 28 -15.10 -8.06 -8.79
CA TYR A 28 -15.39 -7.71 -7.39
C TYR A 28 -16.79 -7.10 -7.17
N VAL A 29 -17.44 -6.65 -8.24
CA VAL A 29 -18.83 -6.17 -8.20
C VAL A 29 -19.82 -7.35 -8.18
N ARG A 30 -19.45 -8.54 -8.67
CA ARG A 30 -20.34 -9.71 -8.77
C ARG A 30 -21.08 -10.07 -7.47
N PRO A 31 -20.45 -10.10 -6.29
CA PRO A 31 -21.16 -10.38 -5.04
C PRO A 31 -22.22 -9.31 -4.73
N TYR A 32 -22.04 -8.09 -5.21
CA TYR A 32 -22.86 -6.91 -4.95
C TYR A 32 -23.77 -6.53 -6.13
N ARG A 33 -24.00 -7.45 -7.10
CA ARG A 33 -24.75 -7.19 -8.34
C ARG A 33 -26.13 -6.56 -8.12
N ARG A 34 -26.82 -6.90 -7.03
CA ARG A 34 -28.14 -6.32 -6.72
C ARG A 34 -28.02 -4.82 -6.40
N LEU A 35 -27.01 -4.43 -5.62
CA LEU A 35 -26.72 -3.04 -5.33
C LEU A 35 -26.29 -2.27 -6.57
N ALA A 36 -25.45 -2.87 -7.41
CA ALA A 36 -24.99 -2.27 -8.67
C ALA A 36 -26.15 -2.03 -9.64
N VAL A 37 -27.04 -3.01 -9.83
CA VAL A 37 -28.23 -2.86 -10.67
C VAL A 37 -29.17 -1.80 -10.13
N ALA A 38 -29.42 -1.76 -8.81
CA ALA A 38 -30.23 -0.73 -8.18
C ALA A 38 -29.62 0.67 -8.38
N ALA A 39 -28.31 0.81 -8.22
CA ALA A 39 -27.62 2.07 -8.45
C ALA A 39 -27.74 2.53 -9.91
N VAL A 40 -27.54 1.64 -10.88
CA VAL A 40 -27.70 1.97 -12.30
C VAL A 40 -29.14 2.36 -12.63
N ALA A 41 -30.13 1.66 -12.08
CA ALA A 41 -31.54 2.01 -12.24
C ALA A 41 -31.83 3.41 -11.69
N LEU A 42 -31.33 3.72 -10.47
CA LEU A 42 -31.48 5.05 -9.87
C LEU A 42 -30.79 6.15 -10.71
N ILE A 43 -29.65 5.86 -11.34
CA ILE A 43 -28.98 6.78 -12.24
C ILE A 43 -29.87 7.10 -13.45
N LEU A 44 -30.42 6.09 -14.09
CA LEU A 44 -31.31 6.30 -15.24
C LEU A 44 -32.55 7.10 -14.84
N VAL A 45 -33.13 6.79 -13.69
CA VAL A 45 -34.27 7.55 -13.15
C VAL A 45 -33.87 8.99 -12.85
N SER A 46 -32.72 9.23 -12.23
CA SER A 46 -32.26 10.61 -11.94
C SER A 46 -31.99 11.40 -13.20
N SER A 47 -31.42 10.76 -14.25
CA SER A 47 -31.18 11.40 -15.55
C SER A 47 -32.50 11.78 -16.24
N LEU A 48 -33.52 10.91 -16.18
CA LEU A 48 -34.84 11.22 -16.72
C LEU A 48 -35.54 12.35 -15.95
N LEU A 49 -35.49 12.32 -14.61
CA LEU A 49 -36.09 13.36 -13.77
C LEU A 49 -35.46 14.75 -14.02
N GLN A 50 -34.17 14.80 -14.31
CA GLN A 50 -33.47 16.04 -14.64
C GLN A 50 -33.96 16.67 -15.95
N LEU A 51 -34.55 15.88 -16.85
CA LEU A 51 -35.16 16.39 -18.09
C LEU A 51 -36.54 17.01 -17.86
N VAL A 52 -37.23 16.70 -16.77
CA VAL A 52 -38.60 17.16 -16.52
C VAL A 52 -38.67 18.67 -16.27
N GLY A 53 -37.70 19.22 -15.54
CA GLY A 53 -37.74 20.64 -15.13
C GLY A 53 -37.86 21.63 -16.30
N PRO A 54 -36.93 21.59 -17.29
CA PRO A 54 -37.06 22.47 -18.47
C PRO A 54 -38.31 22.24 -19.29
N LEU A 55 -38.79 20.99 -19.40
CA LEU A 55 -40.05 20.69 -20.10
C LEU A 55 -41.27 21.29 -19.36
N ALA A 56 -41.32 21.14 -18.03
CA ALA A 56 -42.38 21.73 -17.23
C ALA A 56 -42.40 23.28 -17.35
N THR A 57 -41.24 23.90 -17.43
CA THR A 57 -41.11 25.34 -17.68
C THR A 57 -41.65 25.73 -19.06
N ALA A 58 -41.28 24.93 -20.10
CA ALA A 58 -41.79 25.17 -21.46
C ALA A 58 -43.33 25.07 -21.52
N VAL A 59 -43.87 24.03 -20.93
CA VAL A 59 -45.33 23.78 -20.87
C VAL A 59 -46.06 24.90 -20.12
N ALA A 60 -45.52 25.36 -18.98
CA ALA A 60 -46.09 26.44 -18.20
C ALA A 60 -46.18 27.73 -19.01
N LEU A 61 -45.14 28.05 -19.78
CA LEU A 61 -45.10 29.24 -20.64
C LEU A 61 -46.09 29.11 -21.80
N ASP A 62 -46.02 28.03 -22.57
CA ASP A 62 -46.76 27.92 -23.83
C ASP A 62 -48.26 27.69 -23.63
N LEU A 63 -48.71 27.09 -22.52
CA LEU A 63 -50.14 26.81 -22.30
C LEU A 63 -50.83 27.83 -21.41
N TYR A 64 -50.11 28.43 -20.47
CA TYR A 64 -50.76 29.15 -19.36
C TYR A 64 -50.30 30.59 -19.16
N MET A 65 -49.01 30.92 -19.48
CA MET A 65 -48.47 32.27 -19.25
C MET A 65 -48.54 33.15 -20.48
N ASP A 66 -48.18 32.58 -21.64
CA ASP A 66 -48.17 33.29 -22.92
C ASP A 66 -48.68 32.33 -24.02
N PRO A 67 -50.00 32.01 -23.97
CA PRO A 67 -50.57 31.07 -24.93
C PRO A 67 -50.48 31.67 -26.35
N PRO A 68 -49.93 30.92 -27.35
CA PRO A 68 -49.74 31.42 -28.70
C PRO A 68 -51.07 31.77 -29.37
N GLU A 69 -51.03 32.82 -30.21
CA GLU A 69 -52.16 33.23 -31.04
C GLU A 69 -52.50 32.21 -32.12
N GLU A 70 -53.69 32.30 -32.73
CA GLU A 70 -54.10 31.37 -33.78
C GLU A 70 -53.11 31.40 -34.97
N GLY A 71 -52.39 30.27 -35.19
CA GLY A 71 -51.40 30.08 -36.23
C GLY A 71 -49.95 30.06 -35.74
N GLU A 72 -49.68 30.35 -34.50
CA GLU A 72 -48.34 30.28 -33.90
C GLU A 72 -47.96 28.87 -33.44
N ALA A 73 -46.66 28.58 -33.39
CA ALA A 73 -46.16 27.27 -32.97
C ALA A 73 -46.30 27.06 -31.46
N VAL A 74 -46.86 25.96 -31.08
CA VAL A 74 -46.88 25.43 -29.70
C VAL A 74 -45.79 24.35 -29.57
N SER A 75 -45.05 24.35 -28.48
CA SER A 75 -44.04 23.28 -28.28
C SER A 75 -44.70 21.90 -28.29
N ILE A 76 -43.96 20.91 -28.80
CA ILE A 76 -44.46 19.53 -28.87
C ILE A 76 -44.83 19.02 -27.46
N ALA A 77 -44.04 19.41 -26.43
CA ALA A 77 -44.31 19.07 -25.03
C ALA A 77 -45.65 19.65 -24.54
N ALA A 78 -45.94 20.91 -24.85
CA ALA A 78 -47.18 21.55 -24.49
C ALA A 78 -48.38 20.92 -25.21
N ARG A 79 -48.27 20.60 -26.50
CA ARG A 79 -49.32 19.87 -27.24
C ARG A 79 -49.62 18.52 -26.65
N TRP A 80 -48.56 17.76 -26.26
CA TRP A 80 -48.75 16.45 -25.64
C TRP A 80 -49.45 16.55 -24.28
N VAL A 81 -49.08 17.54 -23.43
CA VAL A 81 -49.73 17.76 -22.14
C VAL A 81 -51.16 18.26 -22.31
N ALA A 82 -51.44 19.20 -23.22
CA ALA A 82 -52.76 19.68 -23.52
C ALA A 82 -53.70 18.54 -23.97
N GLY A 83 -53.24 17.71 -24.94
CA GLY A 83 -54.01 16.56 -25.39
C GLY A 83 -54.31 15.56 -24.27
N SER A 84 -53.29 15.28 -23.41
CA SER A 84 -53.51 14.38 -22.27
C SER A 84 -54.49 14.93 -21.22
N LEU A 85 -54.54 16.23 -21.00
CA LEU A 85 -55.48 16.89 -20.09
C LEU A 85 -56.88 16.90 -20.69
N GLU A 86 -57.04 17.16 -22.01
CA GLU A 86 -58.33 17.11 -22.72
C GLU A 86 -58.91 15.69 -22.69
N GLU A 87 -58.09 14.66 -22.99
CA GLU A 87 -58.53 13.26 -22.88
C GLU A 87 -58.98 12.88 -21.46
N ALA A 88 -58.33 13.45 -20.42
CA ALA A 88 -58.73 13.26 -19.02
C ALA A 88 -59.93 14.10 -18.61
N GLY A 89 -60.45 14.98 -19.48
CA GLY A 89 -61.56 15.90 -19.16
C GLY A 89 -61.20 16.98 -18.15
N ILE A 90 -59.90 17.32 -18.02
CA ILE A 90 -59.41 18.28 -17.04
C ILE A 90 -59.18 19.62 -17.75
N PHE A 91 -59.99 20.63 -17.40
CA PHE A 91 -59.86 22.01 -17.90
C PHE A 91 -59.30 22.88 -16.79
N LEU A 92 -58.10 23.40 -16.96
CA LEU A 92 -57.41 24.24 -15.96
C LEU A 92 -57.47 25.70 -16.38
N THR A 93 -57.69 26.58 -15.40
CA THR A 93 -57.48 28.02 -15.62
C THR A 93 -55.99 28.32 -15.71
N ALA A 94 -55.58 29.48 -16.24
CA ALA A 94 -54.17 29.84 -16.34
C ALA A 94 -53.42 29.75 -15.00
N GLU A 95 -54.03 30.27 -13.92
CA GLU A 95 -53.44 30.19 -12.56
C GLU A 95 -53.29 28.76 -12.05
N GLN A 96 -54.29 27.92 -12.28
CA GLN A 96 -54.26 26.50 -11.88
C GLN A 96 -53.21 25.72 -12.69
N GLY A 97 -53.09 26.00 -13.99
CA GLY A 97 -52.12 25.38 -14.85
C GLY A 97 -50.68 25.74 -14.49
N VAL A 98 -50.40 27.02 -14.24
CA VAL A 98 -49.07 27.47 -13.75
C VAL A 98 -48.78 26.82 -12.40
N GLY A 99 -49.78 26.81 -11.46
CA GLY A 99 -49.63 26.13 -10.17
C GLY A 99 -49.33 24.65 -10.28
N LEU A 100 -50.01 23.93 -11.22
CA LEU A 100 -49.73 22.51 -11.49
C LEU A 100 -48.34 22.30 -12.04
N MET A 101 -47.86 23.08 -13.01
CA MET A 101 -46.51 22.95 -13.56
C MET A 101 -45.44 23.30 -12.55
N ALA A 102 -45.65 24.29 -11.70
CA ALA A 102 -44.79 24.60 -10.56
C ALA A 102 -44.72 23.43 -9.56
N LEU A 103 -45.86 22.80 -9.27
CA LEU A 103 -45.91 21.62 -8.40
C LEU A 103 -45.16 20.43 -9.05
N VAL A 104 -45.35 20.16 -10.34
CA VAL A 104 -44.64 19.14 -11.10
C VAL A 104 -43.12 19.38 -11.04
N TYR A 105 -42.71 20.64 -11.23
CA TYR A 105 -41.27 21.01 -11.14
C TYR A 105 -40.72 20.75 -9.74
N LEU A 106 -41.41 21.19 -8.68
CA LEU A 106 -41.02 20.99 -7.28
C LEU A 106 -40.96 19.50 -6.90
N VAL A 107 -41.99 18.73 -7.32
CA VAL A 107 -42.04 17.28 -7.06
C VAL A 107 -40.88 16.60 -7.80
N SER A 108 -40.61 16.97 -9.07
CA SER A 108 -39.49 16.41 -9.82
C SER A 108 -38.14 16.72 -9.15
N LEU A 109 -37.98 17.94 -8.60
CA LEU A 109 -36.76 18.35 -7.90
C LEU A 109 -36.57 17.56 -6.59
N PHE A 110 -37.67 17.42 -5.80
CA PHE A 110 -37.62 16.64 -4.56
C PHE A 110 -37.36 15.15 -4.83
N LEU A 111 -38.00 14.60 -5.87
CA LEU A 111 -37.77 13.22 -6.27
C LEU A 111 -36.33 13.01 -6.79
N THR A 112 -35.81 13.96 -7.56
CA THR A 112 -34.39 13.95 -8.00
C THR A 112 -33.44 13.95 -6.80
N PHE A 113 -33.70 14.80 -5.80
CA PHE A 113 -32.92 14.82 -4.56
C PHE A 113 -32.94 13.45 -3.84
N ALA A 114 -34.12 12.87 -3.67
CA ALA A 114 -34.27 11.57 -3.02
C ALA A 114 -33.53 10.45 -3.79
N VAL A 115 -33.69 10.42 -5.11
CA VAL A 115 -33.02 9.43 -5.98
C VAL A 115 -31.50 9.60 -5.91
N LEU A 116 -30.98 10.82 -6.00
CA LEU A 116 -29.54 11.09 -5.90
C LEU A 116 -28.99 10.71 -4.53
N TYR A 117 -29.75 10.95 -3.45
CA TYR A 117 -29.36 10.53 -2.10
C TYR A 117 -29.20 9.02 -2.02
N PHE A 118 -30.23 8.25 -2.42
CA PHE A 118 -30.16 6.80 -2.38
C PHE A 118 -29.09 6.23 -3.33
N GLN A 119 -28.94 6.79 -4.51
CA GLN A 119 -27.90 6.45 -5.46
C GLN A 119 -26.51 6.61 -4.85
N SER A 120 -26.21 7.79 -4.30
CA SER A 120 -24.92 8.08 -3.68
C SER A 120 -24.66 7.18 -2.49
N TYR A 121 -25.65 6.95 -1.63
CA TYR A 121 -25.54 6.07 -0.48
C TYR A 121 -25.23 4.62 -0.89
N LEU A 122 -25.97 4.07 -1.87
CA LEU A 122 -25.75 2.70 -2.35
C LEU A 122 -24.38 2.54 -2.99
N MET A 123 -23.94 3.54 -3.75
CA MET A 123 -22.64 3.52 -4.39
C MET A 123 -21.49 3.55 -3.39
N GLN A 124 -21.56 4.46 -2.41
CA GLN A 124 -20.55 4.55 -1.35
C GLN A 124 -20.51 3.27 -0.52
N MET A 125 -21.67 2.74 -0.14
CA MET A 125 -21.74 1.48 0.61
C MET A 125 -21.16 0.31 -0.19
N MET A 126 -21.48 0.21 -1.49
CA MET A 126 -20.92 -0.83 -2.37
C MET A 126 -19.39 -0.68 -2.50
N GLY A 127 -18.91 0.54 -2.74
CA GLY A 127 -17.49 0.83 -2.83
C GLY A 127 -16.73 0.41 -1.57
N GLN A 128 -17.22 0.77 -0.37
CA GLN A 128 -16.60 0.40 0.89
C GLN A 128 -16.56 -1.12 1.12
N ARG A 129 -17.59 -1.87 0.71
CA ARG A 129 -17.60 -3.33 0.82
C ARG A 129 -16.58 -3.97 -0.12
N ILE A 130 -16.48 -3.50 -1.36
CA ILE A 130 -15.48 -3.97 -2.33
C ILE A 130 -14.05 -3.68 -1.79
N MET A 131 -13.83 -2.49 -1.22
CA MET A 131 -12.54 -2.13 -0.64
C MET A 131 -12.17 -3.01 0.56
N TYR A 132 -13.13 -3.32 1.43
CA TYR A 132 -12.93 -4.25 2.53
C TYR A 132 -12.47 -5.63 2.02
N ASP A 133 -13.15 -6.18 1.02
CA ASP A 133 -12.80 -7.48 0.44
C ASP A 133 -11.40 -7.45 -0.19
N LEU A 134 -11.10 -6.41 -0.95
CA LEU A 134 -9.82 -6.26 -1.64
C LEU A 134 -8.66 -6.08 -0.64
N ARG A 135 -8.82 -5.22 0.38
CA ARG A 135 -7.81 -5.06 1.45
C ARG A 135 -7.54 -6.36 2.18
N ARG A 136 -8.59 -7.10 2.51
CA ARG A 136 -8.48 -8.42 3.16
C ARG A 136 -7.74 -9.41 2.27
N GLU A 137 -8.01 -9.45 0.97
CA GLU A 137 -7.36 -10.35 0.03
C GLU A 137 -5.88 -10.00 -0.18
N VAL A 138 -5.55 -8.71 -0.37
CA VAL A 138 -4.17 -8.22 -0.53
C VAL A 138 -3.36 -8.48 0.73
N PHE A 139 -3.91 -8.16 1.91
CA PHE A 139 -3.23 -8.42 3.18
C PHE A 139 -3.05 -9.92 3.44
N GLY A 140 -4.07 -10.73 3.15
CA GLY A 140 -3.98 -12.19 3.22
C GLY A 140 -2.94 -12.76 2.25
N ARG A 141 -2.73 -12.12 1.10
CA ARG A 141 -1.64 -12.48 0.17
C ARG A 141 -0.28 -12.16 0.76
N PHE A 142 -0.09 -10.96 1.33
CA PHE A 142 1.16 -10.60 2.00
C PHE A 142 1.55 -11.62 3.08
N GLN A 143 0.61 -12.10 3.88
CA GLN A 143 0.90 -13.10 4.92
C GLN A 143 1.45 -14.43 4.37
N ARG A 144 1.26 -14.72 3.08
CA ARG A 144 1.69 -15.97 2.43
C ARG A 144 2.91 -15.81 1.53
N LEU A 145 3.28 -14.57 1.20
CA LEU A 145 4.47 -14.32 0.37
C LEU A 145 5.74 -14.65 1.14
N ALA A 146 6.74 -15.16 0.42
CA ALA A 146 8.04 -15.48 0.99
C ALA A 146 8.85 -14.21 1.34
N VAL A 147 9.74 -14.31 2.33
CA VAL A 147 10.61 -13.22 2.81
C VAL A 147 11.35 -12.50 1.68
N PRO A 148 11.88 -13.18 0.64
CA PRO A 148 12.52 -12.51 -0.50
C PRO A 148 11.70 -11.42 -1.20
N TYR A 149 10.38 -11.53 -1.13
CA TYR A 149 9.50 -10.49 -1.68
C TYR A 149 9.59 -9.19 -0.87
N PHE A 150 9.66 -9.28 0.46
CA PHE A 150 9.75 -8.13 1.36
C PHE A 150 11.13 -7.49 1.32
N ASP A 151 12.19 -8.29 1.15
CA ASP A 151 13.56 -7.78 1.01
C ASP A 151 13.76 -6.97 -0.28
N LYS A 152 13.06 -7.34 -1.36
CA LYS A 152 13.09 -6.63 -2.65
C LYS A 152 12.15 -5.43 -2.73
N ASN A 153 11.17 -5.33 -1.83
CA ASN A 153 10.13 -4.30 -1.87
C ASN A 153 10.11 -3.47 -0.59
N PRO A 154 10.38 -2.15 -0.63
CA PRO A 154 10.34 -1.30 0.55
C PRO A 154 8.97 -1.33 1.23
N ILE A 155 8.96 -1.39 2.57
CA ILE A 155 7.73 -1.50 3.40
C ILE A 155 6.73 -0.38 3.08
N GLY A 156 7.21 0.86 2.93
CA GLY A 156 6.35 2.00 2.59
C GLY A 156 5.57 1.79 1.30
N ARG A 157 6.20 1.18 0.27
CA ARG A 157 5.53 0.82 -0.99
C ARG A 157 4.46 -0.25 -0.78
N LEU A 158 4.71 -1.24 0.08
CA LEU A 158 3.73 -2.29 0.38
C LEU A 158 2.52 -1.76 1.15
N VAL A 159 2.75 -0.82 2.08
CA VAL A 159 1.67 -0.13 2.80
C VAL A 159 0.77 0.63 1.82
N THR A 160 1.34 1.38 0.86
CA THR A 160 0.54 2.11 -0.14
C THR A 160 -0.33 1.18 -1.01
N ARG A 161 0.08 -0.10 -1.24
CA ARG A 161 -0.76 -1.08 -1.96
C ARG A 161 -2.06 -1.42 -1.24
N VAL A 162 -2.06 -1.42 0.11
CA VAL A 162 -3.25 -1.74 0.93
C VAL A 162 -4.09 -0.49 1.23
N THR A 163 -3.47 0.68 1.18
CA THR A 163 -4.12 1.97 1.49
C THR A 163 -4.46 2.75 0.23
N SER A 164 -3.59 3.62 -0.21
CA SER A 164 -3.84 4.60 -1.29
C SER A 164 -4.23 3.97 -2.63
N ASP A 165 -3.62 2.81 -3.01
CA ASP A 165 -3.99 2.15 -4.26
C ASP A 165 -5.43 1.62 -4.18
N VAL A 166 -5.83 1.04 -3.04
CA VAL A 166 -7.21 0.59 -2.85
C VAL A 166 -8.18 1.76 -2.82
N ASP A 167 -7.80 2.91 -2.23
CA ASP A 167 -8.64 4.11 -2.22
C ASP A 167 -8.85 4.69 -3.63
N ALA A 168 -7.81 4.67 -4.49
CA ALA A 168 -7.96 5.05 -5.89
C ALA A 168 -8.94 4.14 -6.66
N LEU A 169 -9.01 2.84 -6.30
CA LEU A 169 -10.02 1.94 -6.85
C LEU A 169 -11.43 2.25 -6.34
N ASN A 170 -11.57 2.67 -5.08
CA ASN A 170 -12.86 3.12 -4.56
C ASN A 170 -13.40 4.31 -5.36
N GLU A 171 -12.55 5.30 -5.64
CA GLU A 171 -12.92 6.47 -6.41
C GLU A 171 -13.42 6.11 -7.82
N LEU A 172 -12.82 5.11 -8.47
CA LEU A 172 -13.31 4.59 -9.74
C LEU A 172 -14.75 4.04 -9.65
N PHE A 173 -15.04 3.27 -8.60
CA PHE A 173 -16.36 2.66 -8.44
C PHE A 173 -17.43 3.67 -8.04
N THR A 174 -17.08 4.66 -7.20
CA THR A 174 -18.05 5.61 -6.64
C THR A 174 -18.26 6.84 -7.51
N ALA A 175 -17.18 7.47 -7.97
CA ALA A 175 -17.22 8.72 -8.73
C ALA A 175 -16.86 8.55 -10.22
N GLY A 176 -16.11 7.49 -10.57
CA GLY A 176 -15.63 7.28 -11.94
C GLY A 176 -16.66 6.62 -12.86
N LEU A 177 -16.75 5.29 -12.79
CA LEU A 177 -17.49 4.49 -13.77
C LEU A 177 -18.99 4.83 -13.79
N VAL A 178 -19.59 4.98 -12.63
CA VAL A 178 -21.03 5.16 -12.48
C VAL A 178 -21.49 6.56 -12.89
N SER A 179 -20.71 7.60 -12.56
CA SER A 179 -21.03 8.95 -13.01
C SER A 179 -20.92 9.08 -14.53
N ILE A 180 -19.96 8.40 -15.18
CA ILE A 180 -19.85 8.37 -16.65
C ILE A 180 -21.14 7.83 -17.29
N PHE A 181 -21.74 6.77 -16.74
CA PHE A 181 -23.02 6.25 -17.24
C PHE A 181 -24.16 7.25 -17.03
N GLY A 182 -24.21 7.94 -15.89
CA GLY A 182 -25.21 8.97 -15.61
C GLY A 182 -25.12 10.16 -16.56
N ASP A 183 -23.91 10.65 -16.76
CA ASP A 183 -23.66 11.77 -17.68
C ASP A 183 -23.99 11.41 -19.13
N LEU A 184 -23.60 10.21 -19.55
CA LEU A 184 -23.93 9.73 -20.89
C LEU A 184 -25.45 9.61 -21.09
N ALA A 185 -26.16 9.05 -20.10
CA ALA A 185 -27.62 8.96 -20.14
C ALA A 185 -28.28 10.34 -20.18
N LEU A 186 -27.81 11.29 -19.36
CA LEU A 186 -28.29 12.66 -19.33
C LEU A 186 -28.01 13.37 -20.65
N LEU A 187 -26.79 13.28 -21.18
CA LEU A 187 -26.41 13.88 -22.47
C LEU A 187 -27.26 13.35 -23.61
N LEU A 188 -27.43 12.00 -23.70
CA LEU A 188 -28.29 11.39 -24.71
C LEU A 188 -29.75 11.82 -24.56
N GLY A 189 -30.23 11.91 -23.31
CA GLY A 189 -31.56 12.43 -23.01
C GLY A 189 -31.74 13.87 -23.46
N ILE A 190 -30.80 14.77 -23.13
CA ILE A 190 -30.84 16.18 -23.57
C ILE A 190 -30.81 16.26 -25.10
N VAL A 191 -29.89 15.55 -25.76
CA VAL A 191 -29.81 15.51 -27.24
C VAL A 191 -31.16 15.06 -27.82
N GLY A 192 -31.72 13.95 -27.31
CA GLY A 192 -33.01 13.46 -27.74
C GLY A 192 -34.15 14.46 -27.59
N VAL A 193 -34.24 15.14 -26.42
CA VAL A 193 -35.26 16.16 -26.14
C VAL A 193 -35.08 17.39 -27.03
N LEU A 194 -33.83 17.87 -27.23
CA LEU A 194 -33.60 19.05 -28.09
C LEU A 194 -33.97 18.78 -29.56
N PHE A 195 -33.60 17.61 -30.12
CA PHE A 195 -34.04 17.20 -31.45
C PHE A 195 -35.55 16.99 -31.57
N TRP A 196 -36.19 16.52 -30.48
CA TRP A 196 -37.65 16.34 -30.43
C TRP A 196 -38.40 17.68 -30.37
N LEU A 197 -37.87 18.70 -29.67
CA LEU A 197 -38.45 20.02 -29.57
C LEU A 197 -38.34 20.80 -30.91
N ASP A 198 -37.11 20.97 -31.40
CA ASP A 198 -36.83 21.58 -32.72
C ASP A 198 -35.45 21.15 -33.24
N TRP A 199 -35.40 20.39 -34.34
CA TRP A 199 -34.16 19.87 -34.89
C TRP A 199 -33.23 20.93 -35.47
N ARG A 200 -33.78 22.07 -35.96
CA ARG A 200 -33.01 23.17 -36.58
C ARG A 200 -32.27 23.94 -35.48
N LEU A 201 -32.98 24.33 -34.43
CA LEU A 201 -32.37 24.98 -33.27
C LEU A 201 -31.38 24.05 -32.54
N ALA A 202 -31.67 22.74 -32.51
CA ALA A 202 -30.71 21.75 -31.97
C ALA A 202 -29.39 21.76 -32.76
N LEU A 203 -29.41 21.78 -34.09
CA LEU A 203 -28.20 21.86 -34.92
C LEU A 203 -27.43 23.18 -34.68
N VAL A 204 -28.12 24.32 -34.52
CA VAL A 204 -27.49 25.58 -34.13
C VAL A 204 -26.82 25.47 -32.76
N THR A 205 -27.52 24.89 -31.78
CA THR A 205 -26.99 24.69 -30.44
C THR A 205 -25.71 23.82 -30.45
N PHE A 206 -25.70 22.75 -31.24
CA PHE A 206 -24.56 21.83 -31.31
C PHE A 206 -23.44 22.30 -32.25
N SER A 207 -23.64 23.37 -33.05
CA SER A 207 -22.59 23.96 -33.93
C SER A 207 -21.36 24.42 -33.16
N ILE A 208 -21.50 24.70 -31.88
CA ILE A 208 -20.42 25.16 -30.98
C ILE A 208 -19.56 24.01 -30.45
N LEU A 209 -20.08 22.76 -30.43
CA LEU A 209 -19.35 21.62 -29.90
C LEU A 209 -17.97 21.38 -30.53
N PRO A 210 -17.77 21.48 -31.84
CA PRO A 210 -16.46 21.30 -32.43
C PRO A 210 -15.43 22.29 -31.89
N LEU A 211 -15.83 23.56 -31.65
CA LEU A 211 -14.97 24.60 -31.10
C LEU A 211 -14.59 24.30 -29.64
N LEU A 212 -15.57 23.89 -28.84
CA LEU A 212 -15.38 23.52 -27.45
C LEU A 212 -14.48 22.26 -27.31
N LEU A 213 -14.66 21.28 -28.17
CA LEU A 213 -13.80 20.11 -28.23
C LEU A 213 -12.37 20.46 -28.63
N ALA A 214 -12.19 21.32 -29.63
CA ALA A 214 -10.86 21.77 -30.04
C ALA A 214 -10.12 22.52 -28.92
N LEU A 215 -10.81 23.40 -28.19
CA LEU A 215 -10.27 24.10 -27.03
C LEU A 215 -9.88 23.13 -25.91
N THR A 216 -10.76 22.18 -25.63
CA THR A 216 -10.51 21.16 -24.58
C THR A 216 -9.32 20.26 -24.94
N MET A 217 -9.20 19.85 -26.21
CA MET A 217 -8.05 19.07 -26.67
C MET A 217 -6.74 19.84 -26.56
N TRP A 218 -6.74 21.13 -26.98
CA TRP A 218 -5.58 22.02 -26.84
C TRP A 218 -5.17 22.13 -25.36
N PHE A 219 -6.13 22.43 -24.48
CA PHE A 219 -5.89 22.56 -23.06
C PHE A 219 -5.34 21.27 -22.46
N LYS A 220 -5.93 20.09 -22.76
CA LYS A 220 -5.50 18.79 -22.26
C LYS A 220 -4.03 18.52 -22.55
N VAL A 221 -3.54 18.85 -23.76
CA VAL A 221 -2.13 18.67 -24.12
C VAL A 221 -1.24 19.58 -23.28
N LYS A 222 -1.57 20.88 -23.22
CA LYS A 222 -0.76 21.89 -22.53
C LYS A 222 -0.76 21.70 -21.01
N ALA A 223 -1.92 21.41 -20.43
CA ALA A 223 -2.05 21.13 -19.00
C ALA A 223 -1.25 19.90 -18.59
N ARG A 224 -1.32 18.79 -19.36
CA ARG A 224 -0.55 17.59 -19.09
C ARG A 224 0.95 17.83 -19.03
N ASP A 225 1.48 18.57 -20.00
CA ASP A 225 2.92 18.85 -20.08
C ASP A 225 3.36 19.73 -18.91
N SER A 226 2.57 20.75 -18.55
CA SER A 226 2.82 21.62 -17.39
C SER A 226 2.75 20.86 -16.07
N TYR A 227 1.77 19.98 -15.88
CA TYR A 227 1.69 19.16 -14.67
C TYR A 227 2.86 18.20 -14.53
N ARG A 228 3.34 17.64 -15.65
CA ARG A 228 4.54 16.80 -15.62
C ARG A 228 5.75 17.59 -15.13
N GLU A 229 5.91 18.83 -15.59
CA GLU A 229 6.98 19.72 -15.13
C GLU A 229 6.85 20.04 -13.63
N VAL A 230 5.65 20.39 -13.16
CA VAL A 230 5.37 20.64 -11.74
C VAL A 230 5.71 19.42 -10.88
N ARG A 231 5.35 18.20 -11.32
CA ARG A 231 5.69 16.95 -10.60
C ARG A 231 7.20 16.74 -10.47
N VAL A 232 7.96 17.01 -11.51
CA VAL A 232 9.43 16.90 -11.46
C VAL A 232 10.01 17.90 -10.46
N LYS A 233 9.48 19.14 -10.42
CA LYS A 233 9.97 20.17 -9.50
C LYS A 233 9.59 19.86 -8.04
N ILE A 234 8.37 19.38 -7.77
CA ILE A 234 7.98 18.99 -6.40
C ILE A 234 8.75 17.74 -5.91
N ALA A 235 9.07 16.79 -6.79
CA ALA A 235 9.91 15.66 -6.44
C ALA A 235 11.32 16.11 -6.00
N ARG A 236 11.89 17.14 -6.66
CA ARG A 236 13.17 17.75 -6.27
C ARG A 236 13.08 18.43 -4.91
N ILE A 237 11.98 19.14 -4.62
CA ILE A 237 11.73 19.73 -3.29
C ILE A 237 11.70 18.63 -2.23
N ASN A 238 10.94 17.56 -2.44
CA ASN A 238 10.80 16.47 -1.48
C ASN A 238 12.13 15.77 -1.21
N ALA A 239 12.93 15.50 -2.25
CA ALA A 239 14.27 14.92 -2.09
C ALA A 239 15.20 15.82 -1.26
N PHE A 240 15.22 17.13 -1.56
CA PHE A 240 16.00 18.12 -0.82
C PHE A 240 15.57 18.20 0.66
N LEU A 241 14.27 18.28 0.92
CA LEU A 241 13.74 18.34 2.28
C LEU A 241 14.07 17.07 3.07
N GLN A 242 13.88 15.91 2.47
CA GLN A 242 14.19 14.64 3.12
C GLN A 242 15.67 14.53 3.51
N GLU A 243 16.59 14.91 2.60
CA GLU A 243 18.02 14.90 2.84
C GLU A 243 18.41 15.88 3.96
N HIS A 244 17.95 17.13 3.85
CA HIS A 244 18.35 18.19 4.77
C HIS A 244 17.72 18.08 6.16
N ILE A 245 16.45 17.63 6.27
CA ILE A 245 15.80 17.38 7.56
C ILE A 245 16.45 16.17 8.25
N THR A 246 16.76 15.10 7.53
CA THR A 246 17.47 13.95 8.09
C THR A 246 18.89 14.33 8.52
N GLY A 247 19.58 15.16 7.72
CA GLY A 247 20.93 15.65 7.99
C GLY A 247 21.01 16.93 8.84
N MET A 248 19.91 17.35 9.53
CA MET A 248 19.86 18.65 10.21
C MET A 248 20.99 18.86 11.22
N GLN A 249 21.37 17.84 11.98
CA GLN A 249 22.48 17.92 12.92
C GLN A 249 23.81 18.29 12.23
N VAL A 250 24.05 17.75 11.03
CA VAL A 250 25.25 18.06 10.24
C VAL A 250 25.19 19.50 9.74
N ILE A 251 24.03 19.95 9.23
CA ILE A 251 23.85 21.32 8.75
C ILE A 251 24.14 22.32 9.87
N GLN A 252 23.57 22.12 11.04
CA GLN A 252 23.77 22.99 12.21
C GLN A 252 25.21 22.93 12.75
N LEU A 253 25.79 21.71 12.85
CA LEU A 253 27.17 21.54 13.30
C LEU A 253 28.20 22.35 12.46
N PHE A 254 27.94 22.41 11.13
CA PHE A 254 28.83 23.10 10.20
C PHE A 254 28.34 24.51 9.83
N ASN A 255 27.30 25.04 10.49
CA ASN A 255 26.72 26.39 10.26
C ASN A 255 26.37 26.64 8.78
N ARG A 256 25.64 25.67 8.17
CA ARG A 256 25.27 25.73 6.74
C ARG A 256 23.82 26.10 6.48
N GLU A 257 23.08 26.57 7.50
CA GLU A 257 21.65 26.89 7.43
C GLU A 257 21.35 27.94 6.35
N THR A 258 22.13 29.04 6.32
CA THR A 258 21.94 30.11 5.32
C THR A 258 22.15 29.62 3.89
N ARG A 259 23.12 28.74 3.67
CA ARG A 259 23.39 28.16 2.36
C ARG A 259 22.26 27.20 1.95
N ALA A 260 21.85 26.32 2.85
CA ALA A 260 20.75 25.37 2.61
C ALA A 260 19.44 26.12 2.32
N ALA A 261 19.15 27.21 3.06
CA ALA A 261 17.99 28.06 2.79
C ALA A 261 18.05 28.73 1.41
N GLY A 262 19.24 29.16 0.98
CA GLY A 262 19.47 29.73 -0.34
C GLY A 262 19.20 28.72 -1.48
N GLU A 263 19.77 27.50 -1.36
CA GLU A 263 19.59 26.41 -2.31
C GLU A 263 18.10 25.99 -2.38
N PHE A 264 17.44 25.88 -1.21
CA PHE A 264 15.99 25.63 -1.16
C PHE A 264 15.18 26.73 -1.86
N GLY A 265 15.58 27.99 -1.66
CA GLY A 265 14.94 29.15 -2.29
C GLY A 265 14.98 29.08 -3.82
N GLU A 266 16.09 28.61 -4.41
CA GLU A 266 16.20 28.41 -5.87
C GLU A 266 15.28 27.27 -6.36
N ILE A 267 15.32 26.13 -5.67
CA ILE A 267 14.48 24.97 -6.01
C ILE A 267 12.99 25.35 -5.90
N ASN A 268 12.60 26.08 -4.88
CA ASN A 268 11.24 26.55 -4.65
C ASN A 268 10.80 27.59 -5.69
N ARG A 269 11.71 28.46 -6.16
CA ARG A 269 11.45 29.39 -7.26
C ARG A 269 11.15 28.65 -8.55
N ASP A 270 11.95 27.65 -8.89
CA ASP A 270 11.73 26.80 -10.05
C ASP A 270 10.32 26.15 -10.02
N HIS A 271 9.92 25.62 -8.86
CA HIS A 271 8.61 25.03 -8.65
C HIS A 271 7.48 26.07 -8.79
N ARG A 272 7.65 27.24 -8.18
CA ARG A 272 6.70 28.37 -8.34
C ARG A 272 6.50 28.70 -9.81
N ASP A 273 7.58 28.85 -10.58
CA ASP A 273 7.51 29.27 -11.98
C ASP A 273 6.84 28.19 -12.85
N ALA A 274 7.05 26.92 -12.54
CA ALA A 274 6.32 25.82 -13.18
C ALA A 274 4.82 25.86 -12.85
N ASN A 275 4.45 26.13 -11.59
CA ASN A 275 3.04 26.30 -11.20
C ASN A 275 2.39 27.50 -11.85
N VAL A 276 3.07 28.65 -11.91
CA VAL A 276 2.55 29.85 -12.58
C VAL A 276 2.23 29.55 -14.06
N ARG A 277 3.10 28.81 -14.76
CA ARG A 277 2.81 28.38 -16.14
C ARG A 277 1.58 27.44 -16.21
N ALA A 278 1.43 26.52 -15.28
CA ALA A 278 0.24 25.66 -15.23
C ALA A 278 -1.03 26.48 -14.98
N ILE A 279 -1.00 27.39 -14.00
CA ILE A 279 -2.12 28.29 -13.68
C ILE A 279 -2.50 29.15 -14.89
N PHE A 280 -1.54 29.62 -15.70
CA PHE A 280 -1.83 30.37 -16.90
C PHE A 280 -2.74 29.61 -17.88
N TYR A 281 -2.48 28.33 -18.12
CA TYR A 281 -3.34 27.53 -19.00
C TYR A 281 -4.75 27.37 -18.44
N TYR A 282 -4.92 27.24 -17.13
CA TYR A 282 -6.23 27.23 -16.48
C TYR A 282 -6.94 28.59 -16.59
N ALA A 283 -6.19 29.66 -16.33
CA ALA A 283 -6.72 31.03 -16.41
C ALA A 283 -7.19 31.39 -17.82
N VAL A 284 -6.64 30.78 -18.86
CA VAL A 284 -7.12 30.93 -20.24
C VAL A 284 -8.29 29.98 -20.52
N TYR A 285 -8.22 28.73 -20.08
CA TYR A 285 -9.19 27.71 -20.45
C TYR A 285 -10.60 27.99 -19.92
N TYR A 286 -10.75 28.21 -18.60
CA TYR A 286 -12.08 28.41 -18.02
C TYR A 286 -12.83 29.63 -18.60
N PRO A 287 -12.24 30.83 -18.69
CA PRO A 287 -12.91 31.94 -19.32
C PRO A 287 -13.18 31.71 -20.80
N ALA A 288 -12.31 31.00 -21.52
CA ALA A 288 -12.56 30.69 -22.94
C ALA A 288 -13.76 29.73 -23.11
N VAL A 289 -13.89 28.70 -22.22
CA VAL A 289 -15.08 27.82 -22.20
C VAL A 289 -16.33 28.62 -21.91
N GLU A 290 -16.30 29.51 -20.91
CA GLU A 290 -17.43 30.39 -20.56
C GLU A 290 -17.83 31.29 -21.72
N LEU A 291 -16.85 31.89 -22.40
CA LEU A 291 -17.06 32.77 -23.55
C LEU A 291 -17.69 32.01 -24.74
N ILE A 292 -17.18 30.81 -25.05
CA ILE A 292 -17.75 29.93 -26.08
C ILE A 292 -19.18 29.52 -25.72
N THR A 293 -19.43 29.18 -24.45
CA THR A 293 -20.77 28.85 -23.97
C THR A 293 -21.72 30.03 -24.07
N ALA A 294 -21.26 31.23 -23.65
CA ALA A 294 -22.05 32.47 -23.79
C ALA A 294 -22.35 32.78 -25.25
N PHE A 295 -21.40 32.57 -26.16
CA PHE A 295 -21.62 32.69 -27.58
C PHE A 295 -22.69 31.71 -28.09
N GLY A 296 -22.69 30.47 -27.58
CA GLY A 296 -23.72 29.47 -27.84
C GLY A 296 -25.10 29.92 -27.41
N VAL A 297 -25.19 30.38 -26.17
CA VAL A 297 -26.43 30.96 -25.65
C VAL A 297 -26.89 32.13 -26.53
N GLY A 298 -25.96 33.01 -26.94
CA GLY A 298 -26.24 34.11 -27.86
C GLY A 298 -26.80 33.66 -29.21
N LEU A 299 -26.26 32.58 -29.79
CA LEU A 299 -26.77 32.01 -31.04
C LEU A 299 -28.18 31.39 -30.86
N ILE A 300 -28.42 30.73 -29.73
CA ILE A 300 -29.75 30.17 -29.40
C ILE A 300 -30.77 31.32 -29.29
N VAL A 301 -30.44 32.42 -28.59
CA VAL A 301 -31.32 33.58 -28.42
C VAL A 301 -31.54 34.25 -29.75
N TRP A 302 -30.49 34.48 -30.55
CA TRP A 302 -30.57 35.14 -31.83
C TRP A 302 -31.41 34.35 -32.84
N TYR A 303 -31.03 33.08 -33.13
CA TYR A 303 -31.73 32.28 -34.12
C TYR A 303 -33.11 31.82 -33.60
N GLY A 304 -33.20 31.36 -32.35
CA GLY A 304 -34.44 30.94 -31.73
C GLY A 304 -35.40 32.12 -31.55
N GLY A 305 -34.91 33.31 -31.16
CA GLY A 305 -35.71 34.55 -31.07
C GLY A 305 -36.30 34.97 -32.41
N LEU A 306 -35.53 34.89 -33.52
CA LEU A 306 -36.06 35.14 -34.86
C LEU A 306 -37.15 34.14 -35.24
N GLN A 307 -37.02 32.86 -34.85
CA GLN A 307 -38.04 31.84 -35.09
C GLN A 307 -39.31 32.07 -34.24
N VAL A 308 -39.15 32.55 -33.00
CA VAL A 308 -40.30 32.94 -32.15
C VAL A 308 -41.03 34.14 -32.76
N MET A 309 -40.31 35.20 -33.18
CA MET A 309 -40.93 36.36 -33.84
C MET A 309 -41.62 36.00 -35.17
N ALA A 310 -41.17 34.93 -35.84
CA ALA A 310 -41.80 34.42 -37.06
C ALA A 310 -42.98 33.45 -36.78
N GLY A 311 -43.32 33.23 -35.52
CA GLY A 311 -44.36 32.27 -35.13
C GLY A 311 -44.01 30.79 -35.39
N ALA A 312 -42.74 30.47 -35.71
CA ALA A 312 -42.30 29.12 -36.06
C ALA A 312 -41.79 28.30 -34.85
N LEU A 313 -41.46 28.96 -33.75
CA LEU A 313 -41.02 28.36 -32.49
C LEU A 313 -41.75 29.01 -31.31
N SER A 314 -42.15 28.23 -30.29
CA SER A 314 -42.75 28.80 -29.08
C SER A 314 -41.71 29.39 -28.13
N LEU A 315 -42.13 30.40 -27.34
CA LEU A 315 -41.26 30.98 -26.30
C LEU A 315 -40.83 29.96 -25.25
N GLY A 316 -41.73 29.05 -24.86
CA GLY A 316 -41.40 27.99 -23.92
C GLY A 316 -40.36 27.02 -24.45
N ALA A 317 -40.42 26.66 -25.75
CA ALA A 317 -39.39 25.85 -26.37
C ALA A 317 -38.02 26.53 -26.34
N LEU A 318 -37.96 27.84 -26.67
CA LEU A 318 -36.72 28.61 -26.61
C LEU A 318 -36.10 28.62 -25.20
N ILE A 319 -36.91 28.83 -24.16
CA ILE A 319 -36.44 28.81 -22.77
C ILE A 319 -35.97 27.42 -22.37
N ALA A 320 -36.68 26.37 -22.78
CA ALA A 320 -36.20 24.97 -22.56
C ALA A 320 -34.85 24.72 -23.20
N PHE A 321 -34.62 25.20 -24.44
CA PHE A 321 -33.33 25.12 -25.12
C PHE A 321 -32.21 25.79 -24.34
N LEU A 322 -32.45 26.97 -23.79
CA LEU A 322 -31.47 27.70 -22.97
C LEU A 322 -31.11 26.92 -21.69
N GLN A 323 -32.12 26.36 -21.01
CA GLN A 323 -31.90 25.56 -19.80
C GLN A 323 -31.15 24.24 -20.10
N TYR A 324 -31.50 23.54 -21.19
CA TYR A 324 -30.82 22.32 -21.59
C TYR A 324 -29.40 22.58 -22.08
N ALA A 325 -29.15 23.65 -22.82
CA ALA A 325 -27.81 24.01 -23.26
C ALA A 325 -26.85 24.20 -22.07
N GLN A 326 -27.29 24.93 -21.02
CA GLN A 326 -26.50 25.06 -19.79
C GLN A 326 -26.18 23.74 -19.12
N ARG A 327 -27.16 22.84 -19.01
CA ARG A 327 -26.97 21.50 -18.43
C ARG A 327 -26.13 20.58 -19.29
N PHE A 328 -26.10 20.77 -20.61
CA PHE A 328 -25.34 19.95 -21.55
C PHE A 328 -23.83 20.18 -21.45
N TYR A 329 -23.40 21.42 -21.19
CA TYR A 329 -21.97 21.75 -21.17
C TYR A 329 -21.25 21.30 -19.89
N GLN A 330 -21.95 21.16 -18.77
CA GLN A 330 -21.37 20.79 -17.49
C GLN A 330 -20.72 19.40 -17.50
N PRO A 331 -21.35 18.29 -17.93
CA PRO A 331 -20.72 16.98 -17.99
C PRO A 331 -19.50 16.89 -18.91
N LEU A 332 -19.45 17.74 -19.96
CA LEU A 332 -18.31 17.81 -20.87
C LEU A 332 -17.06 18.36 -20.19
N SER A 333 -17.20 19.36 -19.31
CA SER A 333 -16.07 19.91 -18.55
C SER A 333 -15.52 18.89 -17.55
N ASP A 334 -16.39 18.08 -16.95
CA ASP A 334 -16.03 17.09 -15.91
C ASP A 334 -15.39 15.81 -16.50
N LEU A 335 -15.49 15.62 -17.83
CA LEU A 335 -14.97 14.40 -18.49
C LEU A 335 -13.46 14.20 -18.31
N SER A 336 -12.71 15.30 -18.23
CA SER A 336 -11.26 15.25 -17.99
C SER A 336 -10.92 14.70 -16.62
N ASP A 337 -11.66 15.07 -15.58
CA ASP A 337 -11.42 14.61 -14.23
C ASP A 337 -11.76 13.12 -14.10
N LYS A 338 -12.85 12.69 -14.73
CA LYS A 338 -13.23 11.26 -14.77
C LYS A 338 -12.21 10.40 -15.51
N TYR A 339 -11.60 10.94 -16.57
CA TYR A 339 -10.50 10.28 -17.26
C TYR A 339 -9.27 10.12 -16.37
N ASN A 340 -8.93 11.14 -15.57
CA ASN A 340 -7.84 11.06 -14.59
C ASN A 340 -8.10 10.02 -13.51
N ILE A 341 -9.34 9.96 -12.97
CA ILE A 341 -9.77 8.92 -12.02
C ILE A 341 -9.60 7.52 -12.63
N LEU A 342 -10.05 7.34 -13.87
CA LEU A 342 -9.90 6.06 -14.57
C LEU A 342 -8.43 5.68 -14.74
N GLN A 343 -7.57 6.61 -15.13
CA GLN A 343 -6.13 6.38 -15.31
C GLN A 343 -5.45 6.03 -13.98
N ALA A 344 -5.73 6.78 -12.91
CA ALA A 344 -5.20 6.51 -11.57
C ALA A 344 -5.63 5.12 -11.07
N ALA A 345 -6.90 4.77 -11.25
CA ALA A 345 -7.43 3.48 -10.87
C ALA A 345 -6.85 2.33 -11.70
N MET A 346 -6.60 2.51 -13.01
CA MET A 346 -5.93 1.48 -13.83
C MET A 346 -4.52 1.21 -13.33
N ALA A 347 -3.74 2.25 -13.04
CA ALA A 347 -2.41 2.10 -12.47
C ALA A 347 -2.44 1.43 -11.10
N ALA A 348 -3.35 1.82 -10.21
CA ALA A 348 -3.55 1.19 -8.91
C ALA A 348 -3.97 -0.28 -9.02
N SER A 349 -4.85 -0.60 -9.99
CA SER A 349 -5.27 -1.97 -10.31
C SER A 349 -4.09 -2.86 -10.71
N GLU A 350 -3.28 -2.38 -11.64
CA GLU A 350 -2.10 -3.12 -12.11
C GLU A 350 -1.17 -3.46 -10.94
N ARG A 351 -0.87 -2.47 -10.10
CA ARG A 351 -0.01 -2.66 -8.93
C ARG A 351 -0.62 -3.62 -7.91
N THR A 352 -1.91 -3.49 -7.61
CA THR A 352 -2.62 -4.35 -6.66
C THR A 352 -2.70 -5.79 -7.17
N PHE A 353 -3.06 -5.99 -8.45
CA PHE A 353 -3.14 -7.32 -9.02
C PHE A 353 -1.77 -7.97 -9.21
N ARG A 354 -0.71 -7.20 -9.43
CA ARG A 354 0.66 -7.74 -9.44
C ARG A 354 1.00 -8.38 -8.09
N VAL A 355 0.58 -7.80 -6.96
CA VAL A 355 0.73 -8.42 -5.63
C VAL A 355 -0.07 -9.71 -5.52
N LEU A 356 -1.33 -9.69 -5.93
CA LEU A 356 -2.22 -10.86 -5.86
C LEU A 356 -1.75 -12.02 -6.76
N ASP A 357 -1.14 -11.70 -7.89
CA ASP A 357 -0.65 -12.66 -8.87
C ASP A 357 0.78 -13.16 -8.58
N THR A 358 1.51 -12.50 -7.67
CA THR A 358 2.86 -12.94 -7.27
C THR A 358 2.81 -14.38 -6.75
N PRO A 359 3.56 -15.33 -7.32
CA PRO A 359 3.54 -16.72 -6.86
C PRO A 359 4.05 -16.85 -5.43
N ILE A 360 3.49 -17.78 -4.67
CA ILE A 360 4.02 -18.16 -3.36
C ILE A 360 5.19 -19.09 -3.62
N ALA A 361 6.41 -18.54 -3.58
CA ALA A 361 7.62 -19.29 -3.94
C ALA A 361 7.96 -20.38 -2.91
N ILE A 362 7.64 -20.15 -1.63
CA ILE A 362 7.94 -21.09 -0.52
C ILE A 362 6.61 -21.52 0.11
N ALA A 363 6.28 -22.78 -0.09
CA ALA A 363 5.09 -23.42 0.46
C ALA A 363 5.41 -24.83 0.92
N SER A 364 4.54 -25.41 1.76
CA SER A 364 4.62 -26.84 2.09
C SER A 364 4.36 -27.67 0.83
N PRO A 365 5.06 -28.79 0.62
CA PRO A 365 4.78 -29.70 -0.49
C PRO A 365 3.38 -30.33 -0.34
N PRO A 366 2.84 -30.99 -1.38
CA PRO A 366 1.52 -31.63 -1.31
C PRO A 366 1.40 -32.71 -0.24
N ASP A 367 2.48 -33.47 0.02
CA ASP A 367 2.57 -34.48 1.08
C ASP A 367 3.72 -34.12 2.02
N PRO A 368 3.52 -33.20 2.98
CA PRO A 368 4.58 -32.68 3.80
C PRO A 368 4.92 -33.60 4.95
N TYR A 369 6.20 -33.74 5.26
CA TYR A 369 6.65 -34.38 6.48
C TYR A 369 6.16 -33.60 7.72
N ARG A 370 5.51 -34.34 8.65
CA ARG A 370 5.07 -33.82 9.94
C ARG A 370 5.60 -34.72 11.05
N PRO A 371 6.44 -34.23 11.96
CA PRO A 371 6.93 -35.02 13.06
C PRO A 371 5.76 -35.54 13.92
N GLY A 372 5.74 -36.81 14.23
CA GLY A 372 4.72 -37.51 15.05
C GLY A 372 3.51 -38.03 14.27
N ALA A 373 3.35 -37.75 12.98
CA ALA A 373 2.21 -38.26 12.21
C ALA A 373 2.34 -39.74 11.77
N ALA A 374 3.57 -40.22 11.65
CA ALA A 374 3.85 -41.61 11.19
C ALA A 374 4.19 -42.62 12.30
N SER A 375 4.22 -42.19 13.57
CA SER A 375 4.65 -43.02 14.67
C SER A 375 3.52 -43.13 15.70
N GLY A 376 3.04 -44.33 15.94
CA GLY A 376 2.11 -44.63 17.06
C GLY A 376 2.67 -44.12 18.39
N ALA A 377 1.81 -43.97 19.38
CA ALA A 377 2.11 -43.45 20.72
C ALA A 377 3.44 -44.00 21.28
N GLY A 378 4.54 -43.24 21.16
CA GLY A 378 5.87 -43.62 21.62
C GLY A 378 7.05 -43.07 20.82
N ALA A 379 6.85 -42.43 19.65
CA ALA A 379 7.96 -41.82 18.92
C ALA A 379 8.37 -40.51 19.58
N ALA A 380 9.63 -40.43 20.01
CA ALA A 380 10.24 -39.20 20.46
C ALA A 380 10.04 -38.12 19.39
N GLY A 381 9.64 -36.92 19.80
CA GLY A 381 9.55 -35.76 18.90
C GLY A 381 10.89 -35.46 18.22
N PRO A 382 10.98 -34.49 17.33
CA PRO A 382 12.20 -34.19 16.58
C PRO A 382 13.40 -34.08 17.53
N ALA A 383 14.48 -34.78 17.21
CA ALA A 383 15.70 -34.81 18.02
C ALA A 383 16.49 -33.50 17.93
N GLY A 384 16.30 -32.78 16.83
CA GLY A 384 16.92 -31.47 16.57
C GLY A 384 18.28 -31.59 15.88
N GLU A 385 18.58 -32.69 15.17
CA GLU A 385 19.78 -32.79 14.35
C GLU A 385 19.69 -31.83 13.17
N ILE A 386 20.80 -31.11 12.86
CA ILE A 386 20.90 -30.20 11.71
C ILE A 386 22.04 -30.65 10.80
N ALA A 387 21.81 -30.75 9.50
CA ALA A 387 22.93 -30.93 8.57
C ALA A 387 22.77 -30.01 7.33
N PHE A 388 23.91 -29.47 6.93
CA PHE A 388 24.11 -28.79 5.64
C PHE A 388 25.00 -29.70 4.80
N GLU A 389 24.57 -30.00 3.58
CA GLU A 389 25.25 -30.92 2.68
C GLU A 389 25.42 -30.27 1.32
N ASP A 390 26.67 -29.90 1.00
CA ASP A 390 27.12 -29.26 -0.24
C ASP A 390 26.29 -28.03 -0.63
N VAL A 391 25.96 -27.22 0.36
CA VAL A 391 25.02 -26.08 0.21
C VAL A 391 25.71 -24.91 -0.47
N SER A 392 25.15 -24.52 -1.63
CA SER A 392 25.53 -23.29 -2.32
C SER A 392 24.30 -22.40 -2.49
N PHE A 393 24.48 -21.08 -2.29
CA PHE A 393 23.39 -20.11 -2.31
C PHE A 393 23.85 -18.72 -2.75
N ALA A 394 22.96 -18.01 -3.48
CA ALA A 394 23.10 -16.62 -3.87
C ALA A 394 21.76 -15.88 -3.73
N TYR A 395 21.74 -14.66 -3.19
CA TYR A 395 20.55 -13.80 -3.17
C TYR A 395 20.24 -13.21 -4.54
N LYS A 396 21.31 -12.97 -5.34
CA LYS A 396 21.24 -12.52 -6.72
C LYS A 396 22.05 -13.47 -7.60
N GLU A 397 21.55 -13.73 -8.79
CA GLU A 397 22.23 -14.55 -9.78
C GLU A 397 23.62 -13.98 -10.09
N GLY A 398 24.65 -14.84 -10.01
CA GLY A 398 26.04 -14.43 -10.22
C GLY A 398 26.80 -13.88 -9.00
N GLU A 399 26.13 -13.68 -7.84
CA GLU A 399 26.76 -13.21 -6.60
C GLU A 399 26.70 -14.31 -5.52
N PRO A 400 27.59 -15.32 -5.51
CA PRO A 400 27.54 -16.41 -4.54
C PRO A 400 27.82 -15.89 -3.12
N VAL A 401 26.99 -16.30 -2.16
CA VAL A 401 27.12 -15.96 -0.74
C VAL A 401 27.59 -17.16 0.06
N LEU A 402 27.14 -18.35 -0.30
CA LEU A 402 27.62 -19.63 0.24
C LEU A 402 28.05 -20.54 -0.90
N SER A 403 29.17 -21.22 -0.73
CA SER A 403 29.76 -22.13 -1.72
C SER A 403 30.19 -23.41 -1.02
N ASP A 404 29.55 -24.53 -1.39
CA ASP A 404 29.90 -25.88 -0.96
C ASP A 404 30.03 -26.03 0.57
N VAL A 405 29.03 -25.52 1.30
CA VAL A 405 29.01 -25.53 2.76
C VAL A 405 28.47 -26.85 3.26
N SER A 406 29.31 -27.61 3.99
CA SER A 406 28.94 -28.89 4.59
C SER A 406 29.35 -28.94 6.07
N PHE A 407 28.37 -29.19 6.95
CA PHE A 407 28.59 -29.45 8.38
C PHE A 407 27.35 -30.11 9.00
N ARG A 408 27.54 -30.70 10.19
CA ARG A 408 26.45 -31.33 10.96
C ARG A 408 26.51 -30.86 12.41
N VAL A 409 25.34 -30.68 13.02
CA VAL A 409 25.17 -30.37 14.45
C VAL A 409 24.36 -31.51 15.07
N ALA A 410 24.92 -32.15 16.06
CA ALA A 410 24.26 -33.27 16.76
C ALA A 410 23.11 -32.74 17.65
N PRO A 411 22.13 -33.59 17.97
CA PRO A 411 21.09 -33.23 18.95
C PRO A 411 21.69 -32.79 20.29
N GLY A 412 21.26 -31.61 20.77
CA GLY A 412 21.75 -31.03 22.03
C GLY A 412 23.11 -30.35 21.96
N GLU A 413 23.75 -30.32 20.78
CA GLU A 413 25.03 -29.66 20.57
C GLU A 413 24.86 -28.15 20.33
N THR A 414 25.79 -27.37 20.84
CA THR A 414 25.92 -25.92 20.56
C THR A 414 27.05 -25.67 19.58
N LEU A 415 26.71 -25.27 18.34
CA LEU A 415 27.67 -24.84 17.31
C LEU A 415 27.72 -23.32 17.24
N ALA A 416 28.88 -22.74 17.53
CA ALA A 416 29.13 -21.30 17.31
C ALA A 416 29.63 -21.06 15.89
N ILE A 417 29.02 -20.11 15.18
CA ILE A 417 29.45 -19.65 13.87
C ILE A 417 30.17 -18.33 14.00
N VAL A 418 31.43 -18.27 13.60
CA VAL A 418 32.27 -17.08 13.60
C VAL A 418 32.77 -16.73 12.19
N GLY A 419 33.02 -15.47 11.93
CA GLY A 419 33.52 -14.99 10.64
C GLY A 419 33.28 -13.50 10.46
N HIS A 420 33.93 -12.88 9.47
CA HIS A 420 33.75 -11.46 9.17
C HIS A 420 32.30 -11.13 8.78
N THR A 421 31.94 -9.85 8.92
CA THR A 421 30.66 -9.35 8.39
C THR A 421 30.58 -9.64 6.88
N GLY A 422 29.45 -10.14 6.41
CA GLY A 422 29.27 -10.55 5.01
C GLY A 422 29.79 -11.96 4.67
N ALA A 423 30.31 -12.74 5.64
CA ALA A 423 30.77 -14.12 5.37
C ALA A 423 29.65 -15.13 5.09
N GLY A 424 28.35 -14.77 5.27
CA GLY A 424 27.21 -15.65 5.02
C GLY A 424 26.57 -16.26 6.29
N LYS A 425 26.96 -15.80 7.50
CA LYS A 425 26.47 -16.39 8.79
C LYS A 425 24.94 -16.33 8.91
N SER A 426 24.31 -15.16 8.74
CA SER A 426 22.85 -15.02 8.82
C SER A 426 22.12 -15.71 7.67
N THR A 427 22.82 -15.98 6.56
CA THR A 427 22.28 -16.75 5.43
C THR A 427 22.04 -18.20 5.82
N LEU A 428 22.90 -18.81 6.64
CA LEU A 428 22.70 -20.18 7.15
C LEU A 428 21.40 -20.25 7.97
N ALA A 429 21.14 -19.25 8.82
CA ALA A 429 19.89 -19.17 9.58
C ALA A 429 18.66 -19.04 8.67
N ASN A 430 18.75 -18.21 7.64
CA ASN A 430 17.66 -18.00 6.68
C ASN A 430 17.32 -19.27 5.88
N LEU A 431 18.33 -20.06 5.51
CA LEU A 431 18.17 -21.33 4.81
C LEU A 431 17.56 -22.41 5.73
N LEU A 432 18.02 -22.50 6.98
CA LEU A 432 17.51 -23.45 7.94
C LEU A 432 16.01 -23.21 8.27
N LEU A 433 15.60 -21.94 8.38
CA LEU A 433 14.20 -21.53 8.56
C LEU A 433 13.37 -21.61 7.27
N ARG A 434 14.01 -22.00 6.18
CA ARG A 434 13.41 -22.00 4.85
C ARG A 434 12.72 -20.66 4.54
N TYR A 435 13.43 -19.56 4.80
CA TYR A 435 13.05 -18.25 4.25
C TYR A 435 13.46 -18.12 2.79
N TYR A 436 14.50 -18.87 2.42
CA TYR A 436 15.03 -19.07 1.06
C TYR A 436 15.26 -20.56 0.84
N ASP A 437 15.10 -21.04 -0.37
CA ASP A 437 15.53 -22.39 -0.77
C ASP A 437 16.98 -22.35 -1.27
N VAL A 438 17.74 -23.43 -1.08
CA VAL A 438 19.13 -23.54 -1.51
C VAL A 438 19.25 -23.54 -3.05
N GLY A 439 20.36 -23.02 -3.58
CA GLY A 439 20.65 -23.08 -5.01
C GLY A 439 21.19 -24.46 -5.44
N ALA A 440 22.00 -25.09 -4.58
CA ALA A 440 22.49 -26.45 -4.73
C ALA A 440 22.67 -27.08 -3.35
N GLY A 441 22.75 -28.40 -3.29
CA GLY A 441 22.83 -29.14 -2.03
C GLY A 441 21.48 -29.24 -1.29
N ARG A 442 21.55 -29.55 -0.01
CA ARG A 442 20.36 -29.65 0.85
C ARG A 442 20.66 -29.27 2.30
N VAL A 443 19.61 -28.78 2.98
CA VAL A 443 19.60 -28.54 4.43
C VAL A 443 18.60 -29.51 5.04
N THR A 444 19.02 -30.27 6.05
CA THR A 444 18.13 -31.24 6.70
C THR A 444 17.97 -30.93 8.18
N VAL A 445 16.75 -31.23 8.70
CA VAL A 445 16.43 -31.28 10.13
C VAL A 445 15.95 -32.67 10.42
N ASP A 446 16.59 -33.36 11.39
CA ASP A 446 16.33 -34.77 11.73
C ASP A 446 16.42 -35.70 10.50
N GLY A 447 17.39 -35.44 9.60
CA GLY A 447 17.62 -36.23 8.40
C GLY A 447 16.64 -35.97 7.26
N VAL A 448 15.63 -35.10 7.43
CA VAL A 448 14.64 -34.76 6.41
C VAL A 448 14.94 -33.38 5.83
N ASP A 449 14.95 -33.26 4.50
CA ASP A 449 15.18 -32.00 3.80
C ASP A 449 14.11 -30.96 4.22
N VAL A 450 14.51 -29.75 4.55
CA VAL A 450 13.60 -28.66 4.95
C VAL A 450 12.54 -28.36 3.89
N ARG A 451 12.78 -28.72 2.63
CA ARG A 451 11.84 -28.55 1.50
C ARG A 451 10.68 -29.56 1.56
N GLU A 452 10.87 -30.69 2.23
CA GLU A 452 9.89 -31.75 2.38
C GLU A 452 9.02 -31.58 3.64
N TRP A 453 9.43 -30.71 4.56
CA TRP A 453 8.69 -30.44 5.79
C TRP A 453 7.39 -29.66 5.55
N ASP A 454 6.39 -29.90 6.39
CA ASP A 454 5.34 -28.91 6.63
C ASP A 454 5.97 -27.63 7.18
N LEU A 455 5.79 -26.52 6.45
CA LEU A 455 6.49 -25.25 6.75
C LEU A 455 6.16 -24.70 8.15
N GLN A 456 4.93 -24.94 8.63
CA GLN A 456 4.54 -24.52 9.98
C GLN A 456 5.18 -25.41 11.03
N ALA A 457 5.22 -26.71 10.80
CA ALA A 457 5.87 -27.66 11.71
C ALA A 457 7.38 -27.41 11.80
N LEU A 458 8.05 -27.15 10.67
CA LEU A 458 9.46 -26.78 10.64
C LEU A 458 9.73 -25.53 11.49
N ARG A 459 9.01 -24.44 11.23
CA ARG A 459 9.19 -23.17 11.94
C ARG A 459 8.78 -23.20 13.41
N ARG A 460 7.91 -24.14 13.80
CA ARG A 460 7.59 -24.39 15.22
C ARG A 460 8.70 -25.15 15.95
N SER A 461 9.45 -25.99 15.24
CA SER A 461 10.57 -26.74 15.83
C SER A 461 11.83 -25.89 16.01
N ILE A 462 11.91 -24.71 15.34
CA ILE A 462 13.07 -23.84 15.33
C ILE A 462 12.72 -22.47 15.91
N GLY A 463 13.39 -22.09 16.98
CA GLY A 463 13.32 -20.74 17.55
C GLY A 463 14.38 -19.83 16.95
N LEU A 464 14.02 -18.59 16.69
CA LEU A 464 14.95 -17.56 16.22
C LEU A 464 14.96 -16.36 17.16
N VAL A 465 16.15 -15.99 17.63
CA VAL A 465 16.38 -14.72 18.32
C VAL A 465 17.30 -13.86 17.46
N LEU A 466 16.76 -12.77 16.97
CA LEU A 466 17.48 -11.83 16.09
C LEU A 466 18.31 -10.85 16.91
N GLN A 467 19.37 -10.33 16.30
CA GLN A 467 20.18 -9.23 16.82
C GLN A 467 19.32 -7.99 17.14
N ASP A 468 18.50 -7.56 16.17
CA ASP A 468 17.54 -6.47 16.35
C ASP A 468 16.18 -7.05 16.73
N VAL A 469 15.86 -7.01 18.03
CA VAL A 469 14.62 -7.56 18.56
C VAL A 469 13.43 -6.72 18.10
N PHE A 470 12.49 -7.37 17.42
CA PHE A 470 11.22 -6.75 17.04
C PHE A 470 10.13 -7.08 18.07
N LEU A 471 9.51 -6.02 18.61
CA LEU A 471 8.35 -6.11 19.49
C LEU A 471 7.15 -5.41 18.83
N PHE A 472 6.01 -6.10 18.87
CA PHE A 472 4.74 -5.54 18.39
C PHE A 472 4.14 -4.57 19.40
N ALA A 473 3.40 -3.58 18.92
CA ALA A 473 2.57 -2.76 19.79
C ALA A 473 1.49 -3.65 20.47
N GLY A 474 1.29 -3.44 21.77
CA GLY A 474 0.38 -4.24 22.58
C GLY A 474 0.90 -4.38 24.02
N SER A 475 0.77 -5.56 24.65
CA SER A 475 1.30 -5.81 26.00
C SER A 475 2.58 -6.64 25.97
N ILE A 476 3.32 -6.68 27.09
CA ILE A 476 4.46 -7.59 27.27
C ILE A 476 4.01 -9.05 27.13
N ALA A 477 2.88 -9.41 27.75
CA ALA A 477 2.30 -10.74 27.65
C ALA A 477 2.07 -11.15 26.19
N ARG A 478 1.45 -10.26 25.41
CA ARG A 478 1.21 -10.49 23.98
C ARG A 478 2.52 -10.69 23.20
N ASN A 479 3.55 -9.93 23.54
CA ASN A 479 4.85 -10.06 22.87
C ASN A 479 5.59 -11.35 23.20
N ILE A 480 5.34 -11.97 24.36
CA ILE A 480 5.93 -13.26 24.71
C ILE A 480 5.12 -14.40 24.09
N ARG A 481 3.78 -14.40 24.20
CA ARG A 481 2.93 -15.51 23.74
C ARG A 481 2.51 -15.42 22.27
N LEU A 482 2.58 -14.23 21.64
CA LEU A 482 2.14 -13.96 20.25
C LEU A 482 0.74 -14.50 19.97
N ASP A 483 -0.16 -14.36 20.93
CA ASP A 483 -1.56 -14.84 20.88
C ASP A 483 -1.69 -16.37 20.69
N GLU A 484 -0.64 -17.18 21.01
CA GLU A 484 -0.68 -18.65 21.00
C GLU A 484 -1.41 -19.15 22.24
N GLU A 485 -2.60 -19.77 22.04
CA GLU A 485 -3.49 -20.23 23.11
C GLU A 485 -2.87 -21.32 24.03
N ARG A 486 -1.88 -22.07 23.53
CA ARG A 486 -1.19 -23.10 24.32
C ARG A 486 -0.23 -22.54 25.37
N ILE A 487 0.08 -21.24 25.29
CA ILE A 487 0.93 -20.57 26.27
C ILE A 487 0.02 -19.89 27.29
N ASP A 488 -0.28 -20.62 28.37
CA ASP A 488 -1.05 -20.14 29.51
C ASP A 488 -0.25 -19.14 30.37
N ASP A 489 -0.87 -18.60 31.39
CA ASP A 489 -0.23 -17.63 32.28
C ASP A 489 0.87 -18.23 33.14
N GLU A 490 0.80 -19.51 33.44
CA GLU A 490 1.84 -20.23 34.19
C GLU A 490 3.10 -20.36 33.31
N ARG A 491 2.94 -20.81 32.08
CA ARG A 491 4.03 -20.91 31.09
C ARG A 491 4.63 -19.56 30.78
N LEU A 492 3.80 -18.52 30.64
CA LEU A 492 4.23 -17.13 30.43
C LEU A 492 5.13 -16.65 31.57
N ARG A 493 4.70 -16.82 32.81
CA ARG A 493 5.46 -16.43 34.01
C ARG A 493 6.74 -17.23 34.15
N TRP A 494 6.68 -18.53 33.92
CA TRP A 494 7.85 -19.41 33.91
C TRP A 494 8.89 -18.93 32.88
N ALA A 495 8.48 -18.69 31.63
CA ALA A 495 9.38 -18.20 30.57
C ALA A 495 10.01 -16.86 30.92
N ALA A 496 9.24 -15.92 31.45
CA ALA A 496 9.74 -14.61 31.87
C ALA A 496 10.76 -14.72 33.02
N ARG A 497 10.55 -15.68 33.97
CA ARG A 497 11.47 -15.93 35.06
C ARG A 497 12.78 -16.53 34.56
N GLU A 498 12.71 -17.57 33.73
CA GLU A 498 13.89 -18.21 33.16
C GLU A 498 14.71 -17.26 32.27
N ALA A 499 14.03 -16.38 31.53
CA ALA A 499 14.66 -15.32 30.73
C ALA A 499 15.18 -14.14 31.55
N GLN A 500 15.12 -14.16 32.89
CA GLN A 500 15.48 -13.02 33.76
C GLN A 500 14.68 -11.73 33.44
N ALA A 501 13.54 -11.86 32.78
CA ALA A 501 12.68 -10.74 32.43
C ALA A 501 11.68 -10.36 33.54
N LEU A 502 11.30 -11.31 34.40
CA LEU A 502 10.27 -11.12 35.42
C LEU A 502 10.53 -9.94 36.34
N PRO A 503 11.76 -9.70 36.87
CA PRO A 503 11.99 -8.60 37.81
C PRO A 503 11.73 -7.21 37.22
N PHE A 504 12.05 -6.99 35.94
CA PHE A 504 11.77 -5.69 35.32
C PHE A 504 10.30 -5.59 34.92
N ILE A 505 9.67 -6.69 34.46
CA ILE A 505 8.25 -6.71 34.11
C ILE A 505 7.38 -6.33 35.31
N GLU A 506 7.67 -6.87 36.48
CA GLU A 506 6.93 -6.58 37.73
C GLU A 506 7.09 -5.12 38.20
N ARG A 507 8.19 -4.45 37.84
CA ARG A 507 8.41 -3.02 38.10
C ARG A 507 7.65 -2.09 37.15
N LEU A 508 7.21 -2.61 35.99
CA LEU A 508 6.45 -1.79 35.05
C LEU A 508 5.02 -1.56 35.54
N PRO A 509 4.47 -0.36 35.37
CA PRO A 509 3.06 -0.10 35.63
C PRO A 509 2.18 -1.02 34.76
N GLY A 510 1.44 -1.96 35.41
CA GLY A 510 0.63 -2.96 34.72
C GLY A 510 1.33 -4.32 34.51
N GLY A 511 2.60 -4.49 34.88
CA GLY A 511 3.31 -5.77 34.81
C GLY A 511 3.30 -6.38 33.41
N PHE A 512 2.77 -7.59 33.28
CA PHE A 512 2.64 -8.25 31.96
C PHE A 512 1.70 -7.54 30.99
N GLU A 513 0.74 -6.77 31.48
CA GLU A 513 -0.15 -5.95 30.63
C GLU A 513 0.39 -4.56 30.37
N ALA A 514 1.62 -4.25 30.81
CA ALA A 514 2.27 -2.98 30.49
C ALA A 514 2.32 -2.74 28.98
N PRO A 515 1.94 -1.53 28.49
CA PRO A 515 1.85 -1.24 27.09
C PRO A 515 3.24 -1.14 26.45
N VAL A 516 3.45 -1.90 25.40
CA VAL A 516 4.61 -1.85 24.51
C VAL A 516 4.26 -0.99 23.29
N ARG A 517 5.01 0.08 23.07
CA ARG A 517 4.86 0.93 21.88
C ARG A 517 5.52 0.27 20.66
N GLU A 518 5.27 0.84 19.49
CA GLU A 518 5.85 0.36 18.23
C GLU A 518 7.36 0.12 18.34
N ARG A 519 7.82 -1.06 17.88
CA ARG A 519 9.22 -1.52 17.97
C ARG A 519 9.80 -1.53 19.39
N GLY A 520 8.93 -1.63 20.41
CA GLY A 520 9.39 -1.63 21.79
C GLY A 520 9.92 -0.28 22.27
N ALA A 521 9.46 0.83 21.71
CA ALA A 521 9.87 2.17 22.19
C ALA A 521 9.49 2.33 23.68
N GLY A 522 10.46 2.76 24.49
CA GLY A 522 10.35 2.88 25.94
C GLY A 522 10.99 1.74 26.73
N LEU A 523 11.36 0.62 26.09
CA LEU A 523 12.17 -0.43 26.68
C LEU A 523 13.66 -0.26 26.29
N SER A 524 14.58 -0.57 27.22
CA SER A 524 16.00 -0.61 26.88
C SER A 524 16.31 -1.76 25.92
N VAL A 525 17.47 -1.71 25.25
CA VAL A 525 17.90 -2.78 24.33
C VAL A 525 17.96 -4.13 25.04
N GLY A 526 18.51 -4.16 26.27
CA GLY A 526 18.58 -5.36 27.08
C GLY A 526 17.20 -5.90 27.49
N GLN A 527 16.27 -5.02 27.89
CA GLN A 527 14.90 -5.42 28.22
C GLN A 527 14.18 -6.04 27.00
N LYS A 528 14.34 -5.48 25.80
CA LYS A 528 13.81 -6.07 24.58
C LYS A 528 14.38 -7.46 24.33
N GLN A 529 15.68 -7.65 24.57
CA GLN A 529 16.35 -8.94 24.40
C GLN A 529 15.83 -9.98 25.40
N LEU A 530 15.66 -9.62 26.69
CA LEU A 530 15.07 -10.51 27.69
C LEU A 530 13.63 -10.91 27.33
N VAL A 531 12.81 -10.01 26.77
CA VAL A 531 11.46 -10.34 26.26
C VAL A 531 11.55 -11.33 25.07
N ALA A 532 12.53 -11.14 24.17
CA ALA A 532 12.73 -12.08 23.06
C ALA A 532 13.17 -13.49 23.55
N PHE A 533 14.01 -13.53 24.59
CA PHE A 533 14.39 -14.80 25.23
C PHE A 533 13.18 -15.46 25.91
N ALA A 534 12.36 -14.70 26.64
CA ALA A 534 11.13 -15.19 27.22
C ALA A 534 10.17 -15.75 26.14
N ARG A 535 10.05 -15.07 24.99
CA ARG A 535 9.31 -15.57 23.83
C ARG A 535 9.86 -16.93 23.37
N ALA A 536 11.16 -17.02 23.13
CA ALA A 536 11.78 -18.26 22.67
C ALA A 536 11.58 -19.41 23.68
N LEU A 537 11.72 -19.16 24.97
CA LEU A 537 11.47 -20.15 26.04
C LEU A 537 9.99 -20.57 26.12
N ALA A 538 9.05 -19.63 25.95
CA ALA A 538 7.63 -19.92 25.99
C ALA A 538 7.21 -20.91 24.90
N PHE A 539 7.74 -20.78 23.69
CA PHE A 539 7.48 -21.66 22.55
C PHE A 539 8.23 -22.98 22.59
N ASP A 540 9.32 -23.09 23.38
CA ASP A 540 10.11 -24.30 23.60
C ASP A 540 10.54 -25.06 22.34
N PRO A 541 11.27 -24.43 21.43
CA PRO A 541 11.76 -25.04 20.21
C PRO A 541 12.86 -26.07 20.51
N ARG A 542 13.00 -27.11 19.68
CA ARG A 542 14.09 -28.10 19.77
C ARG A 542 15.41 -27.55 19.21
N VAL A 543 15.33 -26.74 18.19
CA VAL A 543 16.48 -26.07 17.58
C VAL A 543 16.38 -24.58 17.92
N LEU A 544 17.50 -23.99 18.30
CA LEU A 544 17.56 -22.55 18.57
C LEU A 544 18.63 -21.89 17.70
N ILE A 545 18.23 -20.83 17.01
CA ILE A 545 19.13 -19.97 16.27
C ILE A 545 19.25 -18.65 17.04
N LEU A 546 20.48 -18.26 17.35
CA LEU A 546 20.79 -17.00 18.02
C LEU A 546 21.70 -16.14 17.12
N ASP A 547 21.27 -14.93 16.82
CA ASP A 547 22.12 -13.92 16.18
C ASP A 547 22.51 -12.89 17.25
N GLU A 548 23.74 -13.00 17.76
CA GLU A 548 24.22 -12.26 18.94
C GLU A 548 25.06 -11.06 18.52
N ALA A 549 24.51 -9.85 18.57
CA ALA A 549 25.31 -8.63 18.51
C ALA A 549 24.72 -7.54 19.41
N THR A 550 25.31 -7.34 20.57
CA THR A 550 24.95 -6.24 21.46
C THR A 550 26.22 -5.57 21.96
N SER A 551 26.52 -4.39 21.43
CA SER A 551 27.69 -3.59 21.81
C SER A 551 27.39 -2.43 22.79
N SER A 552 26.14 -2.28 23.29
CA SER A 552 25.72 -1.10 24.05
C SER A 552 24.71 -1.43 25.15
N ILE A 553 25.09 -2.35 26.05
CA ILE A 553 24.26 -2.72 27.21
C ILE A 553 25.07 -2.43 28.49
N ASP A 554 24.39 -1.96 29.52
CA ASP A 554 24.99 -1.76 30.85
C ASP A 554 25.40 -3.11 31.47
N THR A 555 26.41 -3.09 32.34
CA THR A 555 27.03 -4.30 32.88
C THR A 555 26.06 -5.17 33.70
N GLU A 556 25.11 -4.56 34.42
CA GLU A 556 24.11 -5.31 35.21
C GLU A 556 23.16 -6.06 34.30
N THR A 557 22.61 -5.40 33.28
CA THR A 557 21.72 -6.03 32.28
C THR A 557 22.48 -7.10 31.47
N GLU A 558 23.77 -6.89 31.21
CA GLU A 558 24.59 -7.88 30.50
C GLU A 558 24.71 -9.20 31.29
N GLN A 559 24.90 -9.13 32.62
CA GLN A 559 24.92 -10.34 33.45
C GLN A 559 23.58 -11.10 33.43
N LEU A 560 22.45 -10.38 33.46
CA LEU A 560 21.13 -10.98 33.34
C LEU A 560 20.95 -11.66 31.99
N ILE A 561 21.39 -11.05 30.91
CA ILE A 561 21.35 -11.61 29.57
C ILE A 561 22.19 -12.88 29.47
N GLN A 562 23.40 -12.90 30.05
CA GLN A 562 24.26 -14.09 30.05
C GLN A 562 23.61 -15.26 30.81
N GLN A 563 23.03 -15.01 31.99
CA GLN A 563 22.30 -16.04 32.75
C GLN A 563 21.07 -16.54 31.98
N ALA A 564 20.31 -15.66 31.34
CA ALA A 564 19.17 -16.02 30.53
C ALA A 564 19.59 -16.86 29.30
N LEU A 565 20.72 -16.49 28.69
CA LEU A 565 21.28 -17.19 27.54
C LEU A 565 21.69 -18.64 27.91
N GLU A 566 22.35 -18.84 29.04
CA GLU A 566 22.72 -20.19 29.51
C GLU A 566 21.48 -21.11 29.68
N ARG A 567 20.41 -20.57 30.27
CA ARG A 567 19.15 -21.31 30.42
C ARG A 567 18.43 -21.55 29.10
N LEU A 568 18.52 -20.59 28.19
CA LEU A 568 17.92 -20.68 26.86
C LEU A 568 18.59 -21.77 26.00
N LEU A 569 19.92 -21.90 26.06
CA LEU A 569 20.70 -22.89 25.33
C LEU A 569 20.56 -24.30 25.88
N ALA A 570 20.28 -24.47 27.18
CA ALA A 570 20.28 -25.76 27.84
C ALA A 570 19.25 -26.73 27.22
N GLY A 571 19.70 -27.97 26.91
CA GLY A 571 18.85 -29.07 26.45
C GLY A 571 18.31 -28.92 25.02
N ARG A 572 18.88 -28.00 24.20
CA ARG A 572 18.50 -27.75 22.82
C ARG A 572 19.70 -27.86 21.87
N THR A 573 19.42 -28.09 20.61
CA THR A 573 20.44 -27.95 19.56
C THR A 573 20.54 -26.49 19.18
N ASN A 574 21.73 -25.90 19.28
CA ASN A 574 21.91 -24.46 19.15
C ASN A 574 22.84 -24.11 17.99
N LEU A 575 22.40 -23.17 17.17
CA LEU A 575 23.20 -22.55 16.13
C LEU A 575 23.40 -21.07 16.52
N VAL A 576 24.59 -20.71 17.00
CA VAL A 576 24.86 -19.38 17.56
C VAL A 576 25.77 -18.60 16.63
N ILE A 577 25.27 -17.50 16.04
CA ILE A 577 26.11 -16.52 15.33
C ILE A 577 26.76 -15.66 16.40
N ALA A 578 27.98 -16.03 16.79
CA ALA A 578 28.62 -15.50 17.98
C ALA A 578 29.45 -14.27 17.67
N HIS A 579 29.22 -13.21 18.43
CA HIS A 579 30.01 -11.97 18.44
C HIS A 579 30.69 -11.72 19.81
N ARG A 580 30.42 -12.56 20.81
CA ARG A 580 31.04 -12.49 22.14
C ARG A 580 31.94 -13.68 22.41
N LEU A 581 33.08 -13.40 23.04
CA LEU A 581 34.04 -14.43 23.39
C LEU A 581 33.44 -15.49 24.36
N SER A 582 32.67 -15.04 25.36
CA SER A 582 32.05 -15.94 26.35
C SER A 582 31.15 -17.00 25.72
N THR A 583 30.42 -16.63 24.67
CA THR A 583 29.56 -17.56 23.93
C THR A 583 30.37 -18.53 23.07
N VAL A 584 31.42 -18.02 22.41
CA VAL A 584 32.32 -18.85 21.59
C VAL A 584 33.07 -19.88 22.42
N GLN A 585 33.57 -19.49 23.61
CA GLN A 585 34.32 -20.37 24.50
C GLN A 585 33.47 -21.50 25.10
N LYS A 586 32.17 -21.28 25.32
CA LYS A 586 31.23 -22.24 25.87
C LYS A 586 30.60 -23.18 24.86
N ALA A 587 30.78 -22.90 23.56
CA ALA A 587 30.27 -23.74 22.48
C ALA A 587 31.03 -25.07 22.40
N ASP A 588 30.30 -26.14 22.10
CA ASP A 588 30.91 -27.47 21.93
C ASP A 588 31.86 -27.49 20.71
N ARG A 589 31.43 -26.85 19.61
CA ARG A 589 32.28 -26.64 18.43
C ARG A 589 32.08 -25.26 17.84
N ILE A 590 33.10 -24.83 17.11
CA ILE A 590 33.14 -23.54 16.41
C ILE A 590 33.34 -23.81 14.94
N LEU A 591 32.48 -23.23 14.12
CA LEU A 591 32.57 -23.21 12.66
C LEU A 591 33.06 -21.83 12.19
N VAL A 592 34.16 -21.81 11.47
CA VAL A 592 34.73 -20.60 10.91
C VAL A 592 34.31 -20.48 9.45
N LEU A 593 33.43 -19.49 9.21
CA LEU A 593 32.94 -19.15 7.87
C LEU A 593 33.77 -17.99 7.29
N HIS A 594 34.35 -18.19 6.12
CA HIS A 594 35.11 -17.16 5.45
C HIS A 594 34.83 -17.14 3.94
N LYS A 595 34.35 -15.99 3.44
CA LYS A 595 33.94 -15.80 2.03
C LYS A 595 32.97 -16.89 1.53
N GLY A 596 32.00 -17.24 2.35
CA GLY A 596 30.96 -18.21 2.00
C GLY A 596 31.37 -19.68 2.10
N GLU A 597 32.56 -20.02 2.58
CA GLU A 597 33.05 -21.39 2.71
C GLU A 597 33.39 -21.73 4.16
N VAL A 598 33.21 -23.00 4.56
CA VAL A 598 33.69 -23.51 5.83
C VAL A 598 35.20 -23.74 5.76
N ARG A 599 35.96 -22.97 6.51
CA ARG A 599 37.42 -23.05 6.53
C ARG A 599 37.97 -23.86 7.69
N GLU A 600 37.34 -23.76 8.86
CA GLU A 600 37.79 -24.47 10.06
C GLU A 600 36.55 -24.92 10.85
N LEU A 601 36.68 -26.09 11.45
CA LEU A 601 35.67 -26.66 12.39
C LEU A 601 36.45 -27.38 13.50
N GLY A 602 36.08 -27.13 14.76
CA GLY A 602 36.70 -27.75 15.94
C GLY A 602 36.35 -27.05 17.23
N THR A 603 36.92 -27.50 18.32
CA THR A 603 36.77 -26.85 19.64
C THR A 603 37.60 -25.56 19.73
N HIS A 604 37.30 -24.70 20.69
CA HIS A 604 38.04 -23.47 20.95
C HIS A 604 39.56 -23.71 21.07
N GLN A 605 39.96 -24.75 21.85
CA GLN A 605 41.38 -25.06 22.08
C GLN A 605 42.08 -25.59 20.82
N GLU A 606 41.40 -26.49 20.08
CA GLU A 606 41.93 -27.05 18.84
C GLU A 606 42.17 -25.95 17.78
N LEU A 607 41.24 -25.02 17.63
CA LEU A 607 41.34 -23.95 16.65
C LEU A 607 42.39 -22.90 17.02
N LEU A 608 42.56 -22.61 18.31
CA LEU A 608 43.66 -21.77 18.77
C LEU A 608 45.03 -22.42 18.50
N ALA A 609 45.15 -23.75 18.76
CA ALA A 609 46.38 -24.50 18.51
C ALA A 609 46.77 -24.55 17.01
N LYS A 610 45.74 -24.60 16.12
CA LYS A 610 45.95 -24.57 14.65
C LYS A 610 46.52 -23.25 14.14
N ARG A 611 46.37 -22.16 14.90
CA ARG A 611 46.81 -20.79 14.52
C ARG A 611 46.30 -20.33 13.14
N GLY A 612 45.11 -20.76 12.76
CA GLY A 612 44.49 -20.46 11.49
C GLY A 612 43.70 -19.16 11.46
N ILE A 613 42.56 -19.15 10.73
CA ILE A 613 41.68 -17.99 10.60
C ILE A 613 41.03 -17.66 11.93
N TYR A 614 40.62 -18.70 12.69
CA TYR A 614 40.02 -18.52 14.02
C TYR A 614 40.98 -17.81 14.98
N TRP A 615 42.25 -18.19 15.00
CA TRP A 615 43.26 -17.55 15.84
C TRP A 615 43.43 -16.06 15.51
N LYS A 616 43.42 -15.71 14.20
CA LYS A 616 43.48 -14.30 13.76
C LYS A 616 42.23 -13.51 14.23
N LEU A 617 41.03 -14.08 14.07
CA LEU A 617 39.78 -13.49 14.53
C LEU A 617 39.80 -13.29 16.05
N TYR A 618 40.28 -14.29 16.79
CA TYR A 618 40.42 -14.23 18.24
C TYR A 618 41.35 -13.07 18.66
N GLN A 619 42.50 -12.94 18.04
CA GLN A 619 43.46 -11.86 18.32
C GLN A 619 42.87 -10.47 18.04
N LEU A 620 42.09 -10.32 16.99
CA LEU A 620 41.53 -9.04 16.54
C LEU A 620 40.26 -8.61 17.29
N GLN A 621 39.42 -9.55 17.68
CA GLN A 621 38.09 -9.24 18.23
C GLN A 621 37.95 -9.55 19.73
N PHE A 622 38.65 -10.54 20.24
CA PHE A 622 38.38 -11.10 21.54
C PHE A 622 39.49 -10.93 22.55
N ARG A 623 40.72 -10.73 22.14
CA ARG A 623 41.88 -10.56 23.05
C ARG A 623 41.71 -9.35 23.96
N ASP A 624 41.19 -8.23 23.45
CA ASP A 624 40.95 -7.04 24.24
C ASP A 624 39.81 -7.21 25.25
N GLN A 625 38.80 -8.05 24.91
CA GLN A 625 37.71 -8.42 25.81
C GLN A 625 38.22 -9.30 26.97
N GLU A 626 39.13 -10.22 26.70
CA GLU A 626 39.71 -11.10 27.70
C GLU A 626 40.62 -10.32 28.67
N LEU A 627 41.41 -9.40 28.17
CA LEU A 627 42.25 -8.51 28.99
C LEU A 627 41.40 -7.58 29.86
N ALA A 628 40.29 -7.04 29.34
CA ALA A 628 39.38 -6.22 30.10
C ALA A 628 38.64 -7.03 31.19
N ALA A 629 38.23 -8.27 30.90
CA ALA A 629 37.62 -9.17 31.88
C ALA A 629 38.59 -9.60 33.00
N ALA A 630 39.85 -9.86 32.65
CA ALA A 630 40.89 -10.24 33.59
C ALA A 630 41.37 -9.06 34.50
N SER A 631 41.25 -7.83 34.03
CA SER A 631 41.65 -6.64 34.75
C SER A 631 40.56 -6.01 35.64
N GLY A 632 39.34 -6.54 35.66
CA GLY A 632 38.19 -6.03 36.42
C GLY A 632 37.72 -4.64 35.98
N GLY A 633 38.13 -4.15 34.82
CA GLY A 633 37.85 -2.83 34.28
C GLY A 633 36.93 -2.87 33.05
N SER A 634 36.06 -1.87 32.96
CA SER A 634 35.22 -1.65 31.77
C SER A 634 36.09 -1.40 30.52
N PRO A 635 35.79 -1.96 29.37
CA PRO A 635 36.57 -1.71 28.16
C PRO A 635 36.51 -0.22 27.78
N ALA A 636 37.67 0.38 27.54
CA ALA A 636 37.78 1.74 27.04
C ALA A 636 37.10 1.83 25.65
N PRO A 637 36.41 2.94 25.31
CA PRO A 637 35.80 3.09 24.00
C PRO A 637 36.85 3.02 22.91
N GLY A 638 36.68 2.06 21.99
CA GLY A 638 37.64 1.76 20.94
C GLY A 638 37.95 2.99 20.09
N ASN A 639 39.20 3.33 20.06
CA ASN A 639 39.80 4.36 19.22
C ASN A 639 39.66 3.92 17.75
N GLY A 640 38.77 4.56 16.99
CA GLY A 640 38.55 4.31 15.55
C GLY A 640 39.76 4.73 14.72
N GLY A 641 40.85 3.95 14.80
CA GLY A 641 42.02 4.10 13.96
C GLY A 641 41.71 3.60 12.54
N ARG A 642 41.63 4.53 11.60
CA ARG A 642 41.72 4.26 10.16
C ARG A 642 43.03 3.57 9.87
N PHE A 643 42.99 2.31 9.50
CA PHE A 643 44.09 1.67 8.74
C PHE A 643 43.58 1.42 7.33
N SER A 644 44.06 2.26 6.41
CA SER A 644 44.10 1.95 4.98
C SER A 644 45.11 0.81 4.76
N VAL A 645 44.62 -0.35 4.38
CA VAL A 645 45.48 -1.42 3.87
C VAL A 645 45.44 -1.32 2.37
N GLU A 646 46.57 -0.95 1.75
CA GLU A 646 46.84 -1.12 0.34
C GLU A 646 46.69 -2.59 -0.03
N VAL A 647 45.97 -2.83 -1.11
CA VAL A 647 45.79 -4.13 -1.74
C VAL A 647 46.91 -4.32 -2.71
N THR A 648 47.71 -5.33 -2.49
CA THR A 648 48.45 -6.06 -3.54
C THR A 648 47.82 -7.45 -3.70
#